data_422cbf821c2f6fc982e333a907a97540
#
_entry.id   422cbf821c2f6fc982e333a907a97540
#
_cell.length_a   1.000
_cell.length_b   1.000
_cell.length_c   1.000
_cell.angle_alpha   90.00
_cell.angle_beta   90.00
_cell.angle_gamma   90.00
#
_symmetry.space_group_name_H-M   'P 1'
#
loop_
_entity.id
_entity.type
_entity.pdbx_description
1 polymer ?
#
loop_
_entity_poly.entity_id
_entity_poly.type
_entity_poly.pdbx_seq_one_letter_code
_entity_poly.pdbx_strand_id
1 'polypeptide(L)'
;MIGRIPIQDIHPTVDCGRRPAKAAAGETFEISATVFREGHDAVAAGAVLTGPGGVRGPLLPMRELAPGTDRWGVEVTLPTEGEWRFRVEAWSDPMATWLHDAGIKIPRDLDADLMCEEGARLFDRAARAVRAAECGPAAVPATGPVATGGPVGGRTPAARTAKGAKVTQQHVCGHRAALQAVAARLRDTEIDPRARFAVAQMPETAAMLRAHPLRDLVTRSAPRTVLVHRRRALFGSWYEFFPRSEGAIIEQGVAPKSGTFQTAAKRLPAVAKMGFDVVYLPPIHPIGHSFRKGRNNTLTPEPYDPGSPWAIGSEEGGHDAIHPDLGTFEDFDAFVAKTRELGMEVAIDLALQCAPDHPWVKEHPEWFNIRADGSIAYAENPPKKYQDIYPLNFDRDPKGIYEEIRRVVRLWMDHGVRIFRVDNPHTKPVAFWEKLLADVHTTDPDVLFLAEAFTRPAMMRTLAKVGFHQSYTYYTWKNSRSDVEDYLSELSHETSHYMRPNVFVNTPDILHEYLQHGGVPAFYIRAVLAATAMPTWGVYAGYELAENVPVRPGSEEYLDSEKYQYKPRDWVEAEREGRSLAPFITQLNLFRRAHPALQELRNLRFHSVNNPDVICFSKRLPGAYDTATRRHGLGDVVLVVVNLDPHNTHEATVSLDMPALGLDWQAEFVVDDELSGESYRWRQDNYVRLDPHIHPAHVFTLRAAAANQR
;
A
#
# COMPACT_ATOMS: atom_id res chain seq x y z
N MET A 1 18.78 25.47 14.87
CA MET A 1 19.58 26.42 14.05
C MET A 1 19.59 25.89 12.62
N ILE A 2 19.39 26.78 11.65
CA ILE A 2 19.53 26.45 10.22
C ILE A 2 21.03 26.21 9.97
N GLY A 3 21.37 25.11 9.29
CA GLY A 3 22.76 24.81 8.90
C GLY A 3 23.25 25.76 7.81
N ARG A 4 24.55 25.65 7.46
CA ARG A 4 25.16 26.54 6.45
C ARG A 4 24.52 26.37 5.06
N ILE A 5 24.10 25.15 4.71
CA ILE A 5 23.26 24.86 3.55
C ILE A 5 21.87 24.49 4.12
N PRO A 6 20.83 25.32 3.92
CA PRO A 6 19.48 25.04 4.40
C PRO A 6 18.91 23.75 3.82
N ILE A 7 18.26 22.96 4.69
CA ILE A 7 17.50 21.76 4.31
C ILE A 7 16.10 21.93 4.89
N GLN A 8 15.09 22.03 4.05
CA GLN A 8 13.69 22.26 4.42
C GLN A 8 12.79 21.21 3.77
N ASP A 9 11.53 21.15 4.18
CA ASP A 9 10.46 20.34 3.59
C ASP A 9 10.86 18.89 3.29
N ILE A 10 11.51 18.26 4.28
CA ILE A 10 11.95 16.85 4.15
C ILE A 10 10.73 15.95 4.08
N HIS A 11 10.66 15.13 3.05
CA HIS A 11 9.62 14.14 2.86
C HIS A 11 10.24 12.71 2.73
N PRO A 12 9.58 11.67 3.30
CA PRO A 12 8.36 11.71 4.10
C PRO A 12 8.60 12.22 5.53
N THR A 13 7.65 13.02 6.03
CA THR A 13 7.66 13.49 7.42
C THR A 13 6.22 13.48 7.96
N VAL A 14 6.00 12.83 9.10
CA VAL A 14 4.69 12.75 9.76
C VAL A 14 4.72 13.54 11.07
N ASP A 15 3.74 14.43 11.27
CA ASP A 15 3.60 15.29 12.45
C ASP A 15 4.92 15.97 12.87
N CYS A 16 5.58 16.61 11.90
CA CYS A 16 6.89 17.27 12.07
C CYS A 16 8.00 16.30 12.52
N GLY A 17 7.89 15.02 12.21
CA GLY A 17 8.87 13.96 12.56
C GLY A 17 8.69 13.36 13.95
N ARG A 18 7.58 13.66 14.63
CA ARG A 18 7.21 13.05 15.92
C ARG A 18 6.70 11.62 15.77
N ARG A 19 6.16 11.27 14.61
CA ARG A 19 5.66 9.95 14.28
C ARG A 19 6.44 9.37 13.09
N PRO A 20 6.60 8.04 13.02
CA PRO A 20 7.25 7.41 11.90
C PRO A 20 6.40 7.53 10.62
N ALA A 21 7.07 7.70 9.49
CA ALA A 21 6.47 7.37 8.20
C ALA A 21 6.36 5.85 8.07
N LYS A 22 5.59 5.36 7.11
CA LYS A 22 5.37 3.93 6.88
C LYS A 22 5.82 3.51 5.49
N ALA A 23 6.39 2.31 5.42
CA ALA A 23 6.66 1.59 4.19
C ALA A 23 6.41 0.09 4.39
N ALA A 24 6.38 -0.69 3.33
CA ALA A 24 6.43 -2.15 3.37
C ALA A 24 7.77 -2.66 2.85
N ALA A 25 8.17 -3.86 3.27
CA ALA A 25 9.40 -4.47 2.79
C ALA A 25 9.38 -4.60 1.25
N GLY A 26 10.41 -4.08 0.60
CA GLY A 26 10.53 -4.03 -0.86
C GLY A 26 9.76 -2.90 -1.55
N GLU A 27 9.01 -2.07 -0.82
CA GLU A 27 8.34 -0.89 -1.37
C GLU A 27 9.37 0.18 -1.74
N THR A 28 9.21 0.78 -2.92
CA THR A 28 10.01 1.90 -3.39
C THR A 28 9.26 3.21 -3.18
N PHE A 29 9.95 4.21 -2.61
CA PHE A 29 9.41 5.55 -2.42
C PHE A 29 10.48 6.63 -2.50
N GLU A 30 10.06 7.88 -2.70
CA GLU A 30 10.96 9.01 -2.79
C GLU A 30 11.27 9.60 -1.42
N ILE A 31 12.56 9.85 -1.16
CA ILE A 31 13.01 10.78 -0.13
C ILE A 31 13.35 12.09 -0.82
N SER A 32 12.75 13.20 -0.40
CA SER A 32 13.00 14.50 -0.98
C SER A 32 13.14 15.62 0.06
N ALA A 33 13.77 16.73 -0.35
CA ALA A 33 13.95 17.92 0.47
C ALA A 33 14.17 19.14 -0.42
N THR A 34 13.86 20.34 0.13
CA THR A 34 14.25 21.62 -0.47
C THR A 34 15.65 21.98 0.04
N VAL A 35 16.62 22.16 -0.89
CA VAL A 35 18.01 22.45 -0.57
C VAL A 35 18.50 23.60 -1.45
N PHE A 36 18.98 24.65 -0.82
CA PHE A 36 19.45 25.87 -1.50
C PHE A 36 20.56 26.56 -0.71
N ARG A 37 21.21 27.53 -1.34
CA ARG A 37 22.14 28.47 -0.68
C ARG A 37 22.08 29.85 -1.35
N GLU A 38 22.66 30.82 -0.67
CA GLU A 38 22.88 32.15 -1.25
C GLU A 38 23.95 32.14 -2.35
N GLY A 39 23.85 33.09 -3.27
CA GLY A 39 24.79 33.27 -4.39
C GLY A 39 24.50 32.34 -5.56
N HIS A 40 25.52 32.04 -6.36
CA HIS A 40 25.40 31.24 -7.58
C HIS A 40 26.16 29.91 -7.53
N ASP A 41 26.78 29.61 -6.38
CA ASP A 41 27.52 28.37 -6.22
C ASP A 41 26.56 27.16 -6.22
N ALA A 42 26.99 26.10 -6.86
CA ALA A 42 26.25 24.85 -6.90
C ALA A 42 26.11 24.20 -5.52
N VAL A 43 24.93 23.62 -5.29
CA VAL A 43 24.67 22.75 -4.14
C VAL A 43 24.38 21.35 -4.61
N ALA A 44 24.59 20.39 -3.72
CA ALA A 44 24.15 19.03 -3.93
C ALA A 44 23.59 18.44 -2.63
N ALA A 45 22.81 17.39 -2.77
CA ALA A 45 22.19 16.71 -1.63
C ALA A 45 22.29 15.19 -1.77
N GLY A 46 22.13 14.50 -0.65
CA GLY A 46 22.06 13.04 -0.63
C GLY A 46 21.34 12.54 0.62
N ALA A 47 20.73 11.37 0.51
CA ALA A 47 20.11 10.68 1.63
C ALA A 47 21.04 9.61 2.20
N VAL A 48 20.99 9.42 3.51
CA VAL A 48 21.71 8.34 4.21
C VAL A 48 20.68 7.54 4.99
N LEU A 49 20.59 6.26 4.66
CA LEU A 49 19.71 5.31 5.34
C LEU A 49 20.46 4.65 6.50
N THR A 50 19.75 4.36 7.57
CA THR A 50 20.21 3.52 8.68
C THR A 50 19.16 2.45 8.90
N GLY A 51 19.54 1.19 8.71
CA GLY A 51 18.64 0.04 8.83
C GLY A 51 18.40 -0.39 10.29
N PRO A 52 17.54 -1.38 10.48
CA PRO A 52 17.36 -2.03 11.77
C PRO A 52 18.71 -2.48 12.35
N GLY A 53 18.87 -2.31 13.68
CA GLY A 53 20.15 -2.58 14.34
C GLY A 53 21.22 -1.50 14.17
N GLY A 54 20.90 -0.34 13.58
CA GLY A 54 21.78 0.82 13.49
C GLY A 54 22.83 0.76 12.38
N VAL A 55 22.72 -0.16 11.45
CA VAL A 55 23.65 -0.30 10.30
C VAL A 55 23.43 0.86 9.33
N ARG A 56 24.44 1.71 9.21
CA ARG A 56 24.43 2.87 8.30
C ARG A 56 24.81 2.46 6.88
N GLY A 57 23.94 2.79 5.91
CA GLY A 57 24.18 2.63 4.49
C GLY A 57 25.08 3.72 3.87
N PRO A 58 25.38 3.61 2.59
CA PRO A 58 26.10 4.64 1.83
C PRO A 58 25.26 5.92 1.67
N LEU A 59 25.93 7.00 1.26
CA LEU A 59 25.26 8.20 0.79
C LEU A 59 24.60 7.90 -0.57
N LEU A 60 23.33 8.12 -0.68
CA LEU A 60 22.53 8.02 -1.91
C LEU A 60 22.40 9.42 -2.50
N PRO A 61 23.01 9.71 -3.66
CA PRO A 61 22.92 11.03 -4.28
C PRO A 61 21.47 11.36 -4.64
N MET A 62 21.04 12.56 -4.28
CA MET A 62 19.76 13.13 -4.73
C MET A 62 19.97 13.88 -6.06
N ARG A 63 18.94 13.95 -6.85
CA ARG A 63 18.87 14.78 -8.06
C ARG A 63 17.85 15.89 -7.88
N GLU A 64 18.04 17.00 -8.57
CA GLU A 64 16.99 18.02 -8.65
C GLU A 64 15.78 17.45 -9.40
N LEU A 65 14.60 17.54 -8.80
CA LEU A 65 13.38 16.93 -9.34
C LEU A 65 12.77 17.76 -10.46
N ALA A 66 12.85 19.09 -10.33
CA ALA A 66 12.43 20.02 -11.38
C ALA A 66 13.37 21.23 -11.38
N PRO A 67 13.96 21.62 -12.52
CA PRO A 67 14.91 22.73 -12.60
C PRO A 67 14.37 24.02 -12.00
N GLY A 68 15.18 24.67 -11.15
CA GLY A 68 14.84 25.97 -10.53
C GLY A 68 13.84 25.90 -9.37
N THR A 69 13.51 24.71 -8.87
CA THR A 69 12.61 24.53 -7.73
C THR A 69 13.35 24.28 -6.41
N ASP A 70 14.67 24.10 -6.46
CA ASP A 70 15.51 23.68 -5.33
C ASP A 70 15.04 22.37 -4.67
N ARG A 71 14.16 21.62 -5.33
CA ARG A 71 13.59 20.37 -4.83
C ARG A 71 14.46 19.19 -5.27
N TRP A 72 15.04 18.51 -4.30
CA TRP A 72 15.94 17.37 -4.50
C TRP A 72 15.27 16.08 -4.04
N GLY A 73 15.52 14.97 -4.76
CA GLY A 73 14.94 13.69 -4.42
C GLY A 73 15.78 12.49 -4.87
N VAL A 74 15.53 11.37 -4.18
CA VAL A 74 16.07 10.05 -4.52
C VAL A 74 15.05 8.98 -4.17
N GLU A 75 14.86 8.03 -5.09
CA GLU A 75 14.07 6.83 -4.83
C GLU A 75 14.87 5.84 -3.98
N VAL A 76 14.22 5.27 -2.97
CA VAL A 76 14.80 4.28 -2.07
C VAL A 76 13.88 3.08 -1.93
N THR A 77 14.48 1.90 -1.79
CA THR A 77 13.77 0.66 -1.48
C THR A 77 14.30 0.12 -0.16
N LEU A 78 13.40 -0.12 0.80
CA LEU A 78 13.77 -0.67 2.10
C LEU A 78 13.52 -2.19 2.11
N PRO A 79 14.57 -3.02 2.12
CA PRO A 79 14.42 -4.45 1.80
C PRO A 79 13.88 -5.29 2.97
N THR A 80 14.00 -4.82 4.21
CA THR A 80 13.67 -5.58 5.41
C THR A 80 12.75 -4.83 6.34
N GLU A 81 11.91 -5.56 7.05
CA GLU A 81 11.01 -5.06 8.09
C GLU A 81 11.78 -4.44 9.26
N GLY A 82 11.08 -3.59 10.03
CA GLY A 82 11.59 -2.95 11.24
C GLY A 82 11.76 -1.44 11.13
N GLU A 83 12.41 -0.86 12.13
CA GLU A 83 12.63 0.58 12.20
C GLU A 83 13.85 0.98 11.36
N TRP A 84 13.59 1.75 10.31
CA TRP A 84 14.59 2.42 9.49
C TRP A 84 14.64 3.91 9.84
N ARG A 85 15.80 4.52 9.64
CA ARG A 85 15.97 5.97 9.75
C ARG A 85 16.65 6.50 8.51
N PHE A 86 16.27 7.72 8.10
CA PHE A 86 17.00 8.43 7.06
C PHE A 86 17.28 9.86 7.51
N ARG A 87 18.33 10.44 6.94
CA ARG A 87 18.62 11.85 7.02
C ARG A 87 19.08 12.38 5.67
N VAL A 88 18.82 13.65 5.42
CA VAL A 88 19.33 14.36 4.26
C VAL A 88 20.63 15.06 4.65
N GLU A 89 21.64 14.94 3.83
CA GLU A 89 22.90 15.69 3.88
C GLU A 89 22.95 16.61 2.66
N ALA A 90 23.26 17.89 2.87
CA ALA A 90 23.41 18.88 1.81
C ALA A 90 24.77 19.56 1.92
N TRP A 91 25.36 19.93 0.79
CA TRP A 91 26.71 20.53 0.76
C TRP A 91 26.86 21.49 -0.41
N SER A 92 27.85 22.41 -0.31
CA SER A 92 28.33 23.14 -1.46
C SER A 92 29.18 22.21 -2.33
N ASP A 93 28.91 22.21 -3.64
CA ASP A 93 29.63 21.40 -4.61
C ASP A 93 30.61 22.29 -5.41
N PRO A 94 31.86 22.43 -4.94
CA PRO A 94 32.85 23.30 -5.59
C PRO A 94 33.25 22.78 -6.97
N MET A 95 33.14 21.47 -7.22
CA MET A 95 33.44 20.88 -8.53
C MET A 95 32.37 21.25 -9.55
N ALA A 96 31.08 21.15 -9.17
CA ALA A 96 29.97 21.56 -10.04
C ALA A 96 30.00 23.06 -10.34
N THR A 97 30.30 23.90 -9.33
CA THR A 97 30.47 25.35 -9.50
C THR A 97 31.59 25.62 -10.52
N TRP A 98 32.76 25.01 -10.33
CA TRP A 98 33.87 25.20 -11.24
C TRP A 98 33.57 24.69 -12.66
N LEU A 99 32.94 23.52 -12.83
CA LEU A 99 32.56 22.99 -14.13
C LEU A 99 31.63 23.93 -14.89
N HIS A 100 30.67 24.55 -14.17
CA HIS A 100 29.79 25.55 -14.74
C HIS A 100 30.55 26.80 -15.21
N ASP A 101 31.36 27.37 -14.36
CA ASP A 101 32.10 28.61 -14.65
C ASP A 101 33.15 28.40 -15.73
N ALA A 102 33.94 27.33 -15.66
CA ALA A 102 34.91 26.95 -16.67
C ALA A 102 34.27 26.69 -18.04
N GLY A 103 33.08 26.06 -18.04
CA GLY A 103 32.27 25.83 -19.26
C GLY A 103 31.79 27.13 -19.94
N ILE A 104 31.72 28.22 -19.21
CA ILE A 104 31.35 29.54 -19.74
C ILE A 104 32.61 30.34 -20.13
N LYS A 105 33.62 30.37 -19.27
CA LYS A 105 34.78 31.26 -19.37
C LYS A 105 35.81 30.74 -20.37
N ILE A 106 36.16 29.45 -20.33
CA ILE A 106 37.20 28.87 -21.19
C ILE A 106 36.86 29.00 -22.68
N PRO A 107 35.64 28.70 -23.15
CA PRO A 107 35.27 28.92 -24.57
C PRO A 107 35.35 30.37 -25.04
N ARG A 108 35.26 31.33 -24.09
CA ARG A 108 35.33 32.78 -24.36
C ARG A 108 36.72 33.37 -24.14
N ASP A 109 37.70 32.54 -23.84
CA ASP A 109 39.09 32.94 -23.53
C ASP A 109 39.15 33.92 -22.33
N LEU A 110 38.25 33.74 -21.36
CA LEU A 110 38.22 34.51 -20.12
C LEU A 110 38.88 33.71 -19.01
N ASP A 111 40.00 34.20 -18.48
CA ASP A 111 40.75 33.55 -17.40
C ASP A 111 41.03 32.05 -17.63
N ALA A 112 41.23 31.65 -18.90
CA ALA A 112 41.21 30.23 -19.29
C ALA A 112 42.28 29.40 -18.56
N ASP A 113 43.54 29.91 -18.45
CA ASP A 113 44.61 29.20 -17.72
C ASP A 113 44.35 29.18 -16.19
N LEU A 114 43.78 30.26 -15.63
CA LEU A 114 43.39 30.30 -14.22
C LEU A 114 42.32 29.27 -13.93
N MET A 115 41.29 29.20 -14.77
CA MET A 115 40.21 28.19 -14.64
C MET A 115 40.78 26.76 -14.71
N CYS A 116 41.75 26.49 -15.57
CA CYS A 116 42.40 25.19 -15.64
C CYS A 116 43.19 24.86 -14.35
N GLU A 117 43.93 25.81 -13.76
CA GLU A 117 44.68 25.60 -12.51
C GLU A 117 43.70 25.42 -11.31
N GLU A 118 42.63 26.20 -11.23
CA GLU A 118 41.60 26.03 -10.19
C GLU A 118 40.96 24.63 -10.27
N GLY A 119 40.64 24.19 -11.47
CA GLY A 119 40.13 22.82 -11.70
C GLY A 119 41.12 21.75 -11.28
N ALA A 120 42.40 21.91 -11.67
CA ALA A 120 43.46 20.98 -11.28
C ALA A 120 43.58 20.83 -9.75
N ARG A 121 43.48 21.93 -9.00
CA ARG A 121 43.43 21.90 -7.52
C ARG A 121 42.22 21.15 -6.95
N LEU A 122 41.05 21.31 -7.58
CA LEU A 122 39.85 20.57 -7.20
C LEU A 122 39.99 19.08 -7.46
N PHE A 123 40.54 18.70 -8.63
CA PHE A 123 40.81 17.29 -8.93
C PHE A 123 41.86 16.68 -8.00
N ASP A 124 42.89 17.43 -7.60
CA ASP A 124 43.84 16.98 -6.57
C ASP A 124 43.18 16.78 -5.21
N ARG A 125 42.24 17.65 -4.84
CA ARG A 125 41.42 17.47 -3.62
C ARG A 125 40.58 16.22 -3.71
N ALA A 126 39.88 15.99 -4.84
CA ALA A 126 39.08 14.80 -5.09
C ALA A 126 39.93 13.54 -5.01
N ALA A 127 41.08 13.52 -5.65
CA ALA A 127 42.02 12.39 -5.60
C ALA A 127 42.50 12.08 -4.17
N ARG A 128 42.77 13.11 -3.34
CA ARG A 128 43.12 12.94 -1.89
C ARG A 128 41.98 12.44 -1.07
N ALA A 129 40.73 12.79 -1.42
CA ALA A 129 39.52 12.36 -0.72
C ALA A 129 39.18 10.89 -0.98
N VAL A 130 39.66 10.29 -2.05
CA VAL A 130 39.50 8.86 -2.35
C VAL A 130 40.23 8.02 -1.30
N ARG A 131 39.52 7.45 -0.33
CA ARG A 131 40.10 6.67 0.77
C ARG A 131 40.03 5.17 0.49
N ALA A 132 41.08 4.45 0.81
CA ALA A 132 41.13 2.98 0.71
C ALA A 132 40.16 2.31 1.74
N ALA A 133 39.77 3.02 2.79
CA ALA A 133 38.92 2.49 3.88
C ALA A 133 37.42 2.58 3.63
N GLU A 134 36.96 3.24 2.57
CA GLU A 134 35.53 3.28 2.19
C GLU A 134 35.09 2.07 1.35
N CYS A 135 36.02 1.12 1.11
CA CYS A 135 35.74 -0.19 0.54
C CYS A 135 35.35 -1.21 1.63
N GLY A 136 34.31 -0.93 2.40
CA GLY A 136 33.55 -2.01 3.01
C GLY A 136 32.92 -2.87 1.90
N PRO A 137 32.59 -4.16 2.16
CA PRO A 137 31.94 -4.97 1.13
C PRO A 137 30.71 -4.21 0.63
N ALA A 138 30.74 -3.85 -0.65
CA ALA A 138 29.60 -3.23 -1.30
C ALA A 138 28.40 -4.13 -1.06
N ALA A 139 27.41 -3.62 -0.36
CA ALA A 139 26.09 -4.22 -0.37
C ALA A 139 25.70 -4.27 -1.86
N VAL A 140 25.66 -5.46 -2.41
CA VAL A 140 25.20 -5.71 -3.78
C VAL A 140 23.83 -5.06 -3.88
N PRO A 141 23.57 -4.18 -4.84
CA PRO A 141 22.19 -3.75 -5.09
C PRO A 141 21.40 -5.01 -5.38
N ALA A 142 20.42 -5.30 -4.52
CA ALA A 142 19.52 -6.44 -4.71
C ALA A 142 18.57 -6.11 -5.87
N THR A 143 19.05 -6.34 -7.10
CA THR A 143 18.22 -6.45 -8.29
C THR A 143 18.13 -7.94 -8.62
N GLY A 144 17.07 -8.59 -8.14
CA GLY A 144 16.74 -9.96 -8.50
C GLY A 144 15.55 -10.47 -7.67
N PRO A 145 14.54 -11.05 -8.30
CA PRO A 145 13.36 -11.55 -7.61
C PRO A 145 13.74 -12.78 -6.77
N VAL A 146 13.25 -12.80 -5.53
CA VAL A 146 13.30 -13.99 -4.67
C VAL A 146 12.34 -15.03 -5.26
N ALA A 147 12.89 -16.08 -5.82
CA ALA A 147 12.14 -17.28 -6.18
C ALA A 147 11.66 -17.97 -4.89
N THR A 148 10.35 -18.16 -4.78
CA THR A 148 9.71 -19.01 -3.78
C THR A 148 9.97 -20.48 -4.13
N GLY A 149 10.80 -21.16 -3.38
CA GLY A 149 11.05 -22.61 -3.48
C GLY A 149 11.33 -23.19 -2.10
N GLY A 150 10.59 -24.23 -1.77
CA GLY A 150 10.53 -24.89 -0.48
C GLY A 150 11.81 -25.59 0.02
N PRO A 151 11.76 -26.28 1.16
CA PRO A 151 12.92 -26.58 1.99
C PRO A 151 13.68 -27.82 1.52
N VAL A 152 14.98 -27.66 1.30
CA VAL A 152 15.91 -28.82 1.29
C VAL A 152 17.12 -28.48 2.14
N GLY A 153 17.32 -29.30 3.15
CA GLY A 153 18.45 -29.16 4.06
C GLY A 153 19.79 -29.57 3.42
N GLY A 154 20.86 -29.01 3.95
CA GLY A 154 22.17 -29.63 3.78
C GLY A 154 23.36 -28.68 3.59
N ARG A 155 24.15 -28.57 4.65
CA ARG A 155 25.61 -28.32 4.68
C ARG A 155 26.18 -27.03 4.09
N THR A 156 26.65 -26.18 4.97
CA THR A 156 27.63 -25.11 4.78
C THR A 156 28.93 -25.59 4.08
N PRO A 157 29.48 -24.76 3.17
CA PRO A 157 30.93 -24.66 3.01
C PRO A 157 31.43 -23.26 3.32
N ALA A 158 32.40 -23.21 4.22
CA ALA A 158 33.19 -22.02 4.51
C ALA A 158 34.15 -21.70 3.35
N ALA A 159 34.57 -20.42 3.29
CA ALA A 159 35.71 -19.89 2.61
C ALA A 159 35.61 -19.59 1.08
N ARG A 160 35.17 -18.31 0.78
CA ARG A 160 35.56 -17.59 -0.43
C ARG A 160 35.55 -16.06 -0.26
N THR A 161 36.19 -15.54 0.77
CA THR A 161 36.21 -14.10 1.10
C THR A 161 37.46 -13.33 0.61
N ALA A 162 38.42 -13.98 -0.01
CA ALA A 162 39.71 -13.32 -0.33
C ALA A 162 39.81 -12.69 -1.74
N LYS A 163 38.94 -13.05 -2.70
CA LYS A 163 39.05 -12.49 -4.09
C LYS A 163 38.24 -11.19 -4.28
N GLY A 164 37.16 -10.97 -3.59
CA GLY A 164 36.35 -9.76 -3.73
C GLY A 164 37.02 -8.49 -3.19
N ALA A 165 37.77 -8.60 -2.08
CA ALA A 165 38.46 -7.46 -1.47
C ALA A 165 39.61 -6.92 -2.32
N LYS A 166 40.29 -7.77 -3.08
CA LYS A 166 41.38 -7.33 -3.97
C LYS A 166 40.90 -6.57 -5.22
N VAL A 167 39.74 -6.95 -5.77
CA VAL A 167 39.19 -6.26 -6.96
C VAL A 167 38.72 -4.85 -6.58
N THR A 168 38.09 -4.66 -5.41
CA THR A 168 37.60 -3.34 -4.94
C THR A 168 38.77 -2.37 -4.64
N GLN A 169 39.84 -2.87 -4.05
CA GLN A 169 41.01 -2.04 -3.73
C GLN A 169 41.78 -1.58 -5.00
N GLN A 170 41.77 -2.41 -6.02
CA GLN A 170 42.39 -2.09 -7.32
C GLN A 170 41.60 -1.01 -8.09
N HIS A 171 40.29 -1.01 -8.02
CA HIS A 171 39.43 0.04 -8.61
C HIS A 171 39.59 1.39 -7.92
N VAL A 172 39.68 1.43 -6.59
CA VAL A 172 39.84 2.68 -5.81
C VAL A 172 41.21 3.33 -6.09
N CYS A 173 42.28 2.55 -6.19
CA CYS A 173 43.59 3.05 -6.60
C CYS A 173 43.56 3.59 -8.04
N GLY A 174 42.76 2.98 -8.92
CA GLY A 174 42.53 3.45 -10.29
C GLY A 174 41.87 4.83 -10.35
N HIS A 175 40.79 5.07 -9.54
CA HIS A 175 40.10 6.37 -9.51
C HIS A 175 40.99 7.50 -9.00
N ARG A 176 41.80 7.28 -7.96
CA ARG A 176 42.78 8.28 -7.48
C ARG A 176 43.77 8.66 -8.58
N ALA A 177 44.40 7.67 -9.24
CA ALA A 177 45.36 7.91 -10.30
C ALA A 177 44.69 8.60 -11.51
N ALA A 178 43.48 8.22 -11.87
CA ALA A 178 42.76 8.85 -12.97
C ALA A 178 42.43 10.32 -12.68
N LEU A 179 41.94 10.65 -11.45
CA LEU A 179 41.69 12.03 -11.03
C LEU A 179 42.97 12.87 -11.00
N GLN A 180 44.11 12.28 -10.58
CA GLN A 180 45.43 12.93 -10.66
C GLN A 180 45.88 13.17 -12.11
N ALA A 181 45.60 12.25 -13.03
CA ALA A 181 45.88 12.42 -14.45
C ALA A 181 45.09 13.56 -15.07
N VAL A 182 43.79 13.70 -14.68
CA VAL A 182 42.95 14.86 -15.09
C VAL A 182 43.59 16.17 -14.57
N ALA A 183 44.00 16.21 -13.29
CA ALA A 183 44.65 17.40 -12.70
C ALA A 183 45.94 17.75 -13.44
N ALA A 184 46.79 16.77 -13.78
CA ALA A 184 48.02 16.97 -14.57
C ALA A 184 47.70 17.51 -15.97
N ARG A 185 46.68 16.94 -16.64
CA ARG A 185 46.27 17.41 -17.96
C ARG A 185 45.77 18.85 -17.97
N LEU A 186 45.01 19.25 -16.94
CA LEU A 186 44.55 20.65 -16.78
C LEU A 186 45.72 21.63 -16.61
N ARG A 187 46.88 21.22 -16.06
CA ARG A 187 48.09 22.04 -15.88
C ARG A 187 49.03 22.08 -17.09
N ASP A 188 48.78 21.24 -18.10
CA ASP A 188 49.69 21.12 -19.26
C ASP A 188 49.51 22.33 -20.19
N THR A 189 50.34 23.35 -20.01
CA THR A 189 50.25 24.63 -20.75
C THR A 189 50.60 24.51 -22.24
N GLU A 190 51.19 23.39 -22.68
CA GLU A 190 51.48 23.12 -24.11
C GLU A 190 50.19 22.78 -24.89
N ILE A 191 49.07 22.62 -24.17
CA ILE A 191 47.79 22.21 -24.74
C ILE A 191 46.79 23.37 -24.61
N ASP A 192 45.98 23.55 -25.64
CA ASP A 192 44.90 24.54 -25.67
C ASP A 192 43.97 24.35 -24.45
N PRO A 193 43.59 25.43 -23.74
CA PRO A 193 42.71 25.35 -22.56
C PRO A 193 41.38 24.60 -22.78
N ARG A 194 40.77 24.69 -23.96
CA ARG A 194 39.53 23.96 -24.30
C ARG A 194 39.78 22.46 -24.37
N ALA A 195 40.92 22.03 -24.93
CA ALA A 195 41.33 20.63 -24.98
C ALA A 195 41.71 20.09 -23.60
N ARG A 196 42.31 20.92 -22.73
CA ARG A 196 42.56 20.58 -21.33
C ARG A 196 41.22 20.40 -20.55
N PHE A 197 40.28 21.30 -20.74
CA PHE A 197 38.97 21.25 -20.06
C PHE A 197 38.13 20.05 -20.52
N ALA A 198 38.23 19.64 -21.80
CA ALA A 198 37.43 18.53 -22.33
C ALA A 198 37.57 17.23 -21.53
N VAL A 199 38.76 16.95 -20.94
CA VAL A 199 38.98 15.73 -20.15
C VAL A 199 38.18 15.75 -18.82
N ALA A 200 37.91 16.95 -18.29
CA ALA A 200 37.09 17.10 -17.09
C ALA A 200 35.59 16.81 -17.35
N GLN A 201 35.16 16.95 -18.60
CA GLN A 201 33.75 16.73 -19.02
C GLN A 201 33.49 15.30 -19.50
N MET A 202 34.50 14.42 -19.55
CA MET A 202 34.32 13.03 -19.97
C MET A 202 33.34 12.28 -19.06
N PRO A 203 32.51 11.38 -19.61
CA PRO A 203 31.57 10.58 -18.83
C PRO A 203 32.23 9.79 -17.70
N GLU A 204 33.41 9.25 -17.93
CA GLU A 204 34.21 8.50 -16.96
C GLU A 204 34.67 9.38 -15.80
N THR A 205 35.10 10.62 -16.08
CA THR A 205 35.49 11.62 -15.09
C THR A 205 34.27 12.01 -14.24
N ALA A 206 33.12 12.27 -14.87
CA ALA A 206 31.88 12.56 -14.18
C ALA A 206 31.42 11.39 -13.29
N ALA A 207 31.58 10.14 -13.73
CA ALA A 207 31.27 8.96 -12.91
C ALA A 207 32.15 8.85 -11.66
N MET A 208 33.47 9.12 -11.79
CA MET A 208 34.40 9.14 -10.65
C MET A 208 34.04 10.24 -9.64
N LEU A 209 33.70 11.45 -10.12
CA LEU A 209 33.31 12.57 -9.25
C LEU A 209 31.98 12.28 -8.53
N ARG A 210 31.02 11.61 -9.18
CA ARG A 210 29.80 11.16 -8.51
C ARG A 210 30.09 10.13 -7.43
N ALA A 211 31.03 9.23 -7.66
CA ALA A 211 31.43 8.24 -6.65
C ALA A 211 32.20 8.86 -5.47
N HIS A 212 32.92 9.93 -5.70
CA HIS A 212 33.77 10.61 -4.71
C HIS A 212 33.54 12.13 -4.73
N PRO A 213 32.33 12.61 -4.39
CA PRO A 213 32.00 14.04 -4.44
C PRO A 213 32.82 14.87 -3.44
N LEU A 214 33.25 16.04 -3.86
CA LEU A 214 33.74 17.06 -2.93
C LEU A 214 32.56 17.69 -2.22
N ARG A 215 32.61 17.68 -0.89
CA ARG A 215 31.48 18.16 -0.07
C ARG A 215 31.97 19.21 0.93
N ASP A 216 31.76 20.46 0.59
CA ASP A 216 32.11 21.59 1.46
C ASP A 216 30.89 22.08 2.23
N LEU A 217 31.05 22.58 3.42
CA LEU A 217 30.00 23.17 4.27
C LEU A 217 28.81 22.22 4.54
N VAL A 218 29.09 20.96 4.79
CA VAL A 218 28.06 19.93 4.94
C VAL A 218 27.08 20.24 6.07
N THR A 219 25.81 20.34 5.74
CA THR A 219 24.68 20.37 6.68
C THR A 219 24.02 19.01 6.74
N ARG A 220 23.59 18.59 7.92
CA ARG A 220 22.86 17.33 8.13
C ARG A 220 21.53 17.61 8.80
N SER A 221 20.46 17.05 8.26
CA SER A 221 19.16 17.11 8.91
C SER A 221 19.12 16.22 10.17
N ALA A 222 18.15 16.47 11.04
CA ALA A 222 17.74 15.49 12.03
C ALA A 222 17.21 14.22 11.32
N PRO A 223 17.45 13.04 11.89
CA PRO A 223 16.93 11.79 11.30
C PRO A 223 15.40 11.76 11.34
N ARG A 224 14.82 11.09 10.35
CA ARG A 224 13.40 10.77 10.27
C ARG A 224 13.23 9.24 10.30
N THR A 225 12.22 8.78 11.01
CA THR A 225 11.93 7.36 11.17
C THR A 225 10.94 6.88 10.12
N VAL A 226 11.20 5.71 9.56
CA VAL A 226 10.29 4.96 8.70
C VAL A 226 10.09 3.58 9.31
N LEU A 227 8.85 3.23 9.62
CA LEU A 227 8.48 1.90 10.09
C LEU A 227 8.12 1.03 8.89
N VAL A 228 8.92 -0.01 8.67
CA VAL A 228 8.75 -0.93 7.54
C VAL A 228 8.03 -2.18 8.02
N HIS A 229 6.85 -2.41 7.48
CA HIS A 229 6.00 -3.56 7.79
C HIS A 229 6.16 -4.67 6.75
N ARG A 230 5.65 -5.87 7.07
CA ARG A 230 5.54 -6.96 6.11
C ARG A 230 4.70 -6.57 4.88
N ARG A 231 4.95 -7.23 3.75
CA ARG A 231 4.32 -6.88 2.45
C ARG A 231 2.78 -6.90 2.51
N ARG A 232 2.17 -7.78 3.30
CA ARG A 232 0.71 -7.87 3.46
C ARG A 232 0.09 -6.57 4.02
N ALA A 233 0.83 -5.74 4.70
CA ALA A 233 0.36 -4.41 5.13
C ALA A 233 0.09 -3.45 3.97
N LEU A 234 0.67 -3.69 2.78
CA LEU A 234 0.53 -2.87 1.58
C LEU A 234 -0.34 -3.53 0.52
N PHE A 235 -0.14 -4.84 0.27
CA PHE A 235 -0.75 -5.56 -0.84
C PHE A 235 -1.57 -6.75 -0.37
N GLY A 236 -2.80 -6.86 -0.90
CA GLY A 236 -3.66 -8.01 -0.67
C GLY A 236 -5.05 -7.86 -1.27
N SER A 237 -5.69 -8.99 -1.49
CA SER A 237 -7.09 -9.10 -1.92
C SER A 237 -7.88 -9.77 -0.80
N TRP A 238 -8.95 -9.12 -0.33
CA TRP A 238 -9.71 -9.54 0.85
C TRP A 238 -11.08 -10.09 0.45
N TYR A 239 -11.49 -11.16 1.12
CA TYR A 239 -12.80 -11.77 0.96
C TYR A 239 -13.49 -11.86 2.32
N GLU A 240 -14.57 -11.10 2.50
CA GLU A 240 -15.40 -11.11 3.71
C GLU A 240 -16.58 -12.06 3.53
N PHE A 241 -16.81 -12.97 4.49
CA PHE A 241 -18.00 -13.81 4.51
C PHE A 241 -18.37 -14.26 5.92
N PHE A 242 -19.63 -14.62 6.11
CA PHE A 242 -20.17 -15.09 7.37
C PHE A 242 -20.06 -16.62 7.46
N PRO A 243 -19.24 -17.19 8.36
CA PRO A 243 -19.11 -18.66 8.51
C PRO A 243 -20.47 -19.33 8.79
N ARG A 244 -21.35 -18.63 9.54
CA ARG A 244 -22.67 -19.12 9.90
C ARG A 244 -23.62 -19.34 8.72
N SER A 245 -23.37 -18.72 7.56
CA SER A 245 -24.16 -18.89 6.34
C SER A 245 -23.64 -20.02 5.45
N GLU A 246 -22.36 -20.33 5.51
CA GLU A 246 -21.75 -21.33 4.66
C GLU A 246 -22.11 -22.75 5.13
N GLY A 247 -23.01 -23.38 4.38
CA GLY A 247 -23.59 -24.68 4.72
C GLY A 247 -24.74 -24.59 5.73
N ALA A 248 -25.31 -23.40 5.94
CA ALA A 248 -26.55 -23.27 6.67
C ALA A 248 -27.71 -23.98 5.95
N ILE A 249 -28.63 -24.55 6.72
CA ILE A 249 -29.81 -25.25 6.20
C ILE A 249 -31.06 -24.46 6.60
N ILE A 250 -31.83 -24.04 5.60
CA ILE A 250 -33.08 -23.31 5.78
C ILE A 250 -34.16 -24.09 5.06
N GLU A 251 -35.06 -24.75 5.84
CA GLU A 251 -36.19 -25.51 5.31
C GLU A 251 -37.49 -24.93 5.87
N GLN A 252 -38.52 -24.91 5.06
CA GLN A 252 -39.82 -24.35 5.49
C GLN A 252 -40.42 -25.19 6.63
N GLY A 253 -40.75 -24.51 7.75
CA GLY A 253 -41.37 -25.16 8.91
C GLY A 253 -40.39 -25.89 9.84
N VAL A 254 -39.09 -25.80 9.59
CA VAL A 254 -38.04 -26.39 10.45
C VAL A 254 -37.16 -25.26 10.98
N ALA A 255 -36.67 -25.39 12.23
CA ALA A 255 -35.69 -24.46 12.77
C ALA A 255 -34.42 -24.43 11.86
N PRO A 256 -33.97 -23.25 11.42
CA PRO A 256 -32.80 -23.16 10.58
C PRO A 256 -31.55 -23.65 11.33
N LYS A 257 -30.64 -24.30 10.62
CA LYS A 257 -29.37 -24.75 11.16
C LYS A 257 -28.23 -23.85 10.66
N SER A 258 -27.45 -23.33 11.59
CA SER A 258 -26.25 -22.54 11.28
C SER A 258 -25.21 -23.35 10.49
N GLY A 259 -24.45 -22.68 9.63
CA GLY A 259 -23.15 -23.16 9.21
C GLY A 259 -22.15 -23.17 10.37
N THR A 260 -21.07 -23.92 10.20
CA THR A 260 -20.00 -24.12 11.20
C THR A 260 -18.64 -23.79 10.57
N PHE A 261 -17.55 -23.72 11.36
CA PHE A 261 -16.20 -23.62 10.82
C PHE A 261 -15.84 -24.77 9.87
N GLN A 262 -16.36 -25.99 10.16
CA GLN A 262 -16.16 -27.14 9.30
C GLN A 262 -16.86 -27.02 7.95
N THR A 263 -18.07 -26.45 7.92
CA THR A 263 -18.80 -26.21 6.65
C THR A 263 -18.22 -25.02 5.90
N ALA A 264 -17.87 -23.95 6.60
CA ALA A 264 -17.24 -22.75 6.06
C ALA A 264 -15.85 -23.06 5.44
N ALA A 265 -15.09 -24.00 6.03
CA ALA A 265 -13.82 -24.46 5.47
C ALA A 265 -13.95 -25.07 4.06
N LYS A 266 -15.13 -25.55 3.68
CA LYS A 266 -15.40 -26.06 2.33
C LYS A 266 -15.44 -24.95 1.27
N ARG A 267 -15.71 -23.69 1.66
CA ARG A 267 -15.68 -22.53 0.78
C ARG A 267 -14.25 -22.07 0.46
N LEU A 268 -13.29 -22.27 1.38
CA LEU A 268 -11.92 -21.77 1.28
C LEU A 268 -11.19 -22.14 -0.02
N PRO A 269 -11.27 -23.35 -0.58
CA PRO A 269 -10.61 -23.66 -1.84
C PRO A 269 -11.10 -22.80 -3.01
N ALA A 270 -12.38 -22.47 -3.06
CA ALA A 270 -12.95 -21.61 -4.10
C ALA A 270 -12.49 -20.15 -3.91
N VAL A 271 -12.42 -19.65 -2.67
CA VAL A 271 -11.89 -18.33 -2.36
C VAL A 271 -10.40 -18.23 -2.74
N ALA A 272 -9.60 -19.23 -2.41
CA ALA A 272 -8.19 -19.31 -2.81
C ALA A 272 -8.02 -19.36 -4.34
N LYS A 273 -8.88 -20.13 -5.05
CA LYS A 273 -8.91 -20.20 -6.52
C LYS A 273 -9.20 -18.83 -7.15
N MET A 274 -10.09 -18.04 -6.54
CA MET A 274 -10.35 -16.66 -6.96
C MET A 274 -9.16 -15.72 -6.73
N GLY A 275 -8.09 -16.16 -6.07
CA GLY A 275 -6.87 -15.40 -5.88
C GLY A 275 -6.92 -14.42 -4.69
N PHE A 276 -7.81 -14.62 -3.73
CA PHE A 276 -7.80 -13.84 -2.50
C PHE A 276 -6.64 -14.22 -1.58
N ASP A 277 -6.22 -13.28 -0.76
CA ASP A 277 -5.08 -13.40 0.16
C ASP A 277 -5.52 -13.44 1.62
N VAL A 278 -6.63 -12.79 1.94
CA VAL A 278 -7.15 -12.65 3.30
C VAL A 278 -8.63 -13.02 3.30
N VAL A 279 -8.98 -13.91 4.22
CA VAL A 279 -10.36 -14.26 4.57
C VAL A 279 -10.73 -13.49 5.81
N TYR A 280 -11.69 -12.57 5.70
CA TYR A 280 -12.19 -11.79 6.82
C TYR A 280 -13.51 -12.35 7.31
N LEU A 281 -13.59 -12.63 8.61
CA LEU A 281 -14.76 -13.11 9.32
C LEU A 281 -15.36 -12.00 10.18
N PRO A 282 -16.64 -11.62 9.98
CA PRO A 282 -17.40 -10.85 10.97
C PRO A 282 -17.32 -11.52 12.35
N PRO A 283 -17.74 -10.84 13.45
CA PRO A 283 -17.57 -11.40 14.78
C PRO A 283 -18.09 -12.83 14.90
N ILE A 284 -17.25 -13.70 15.48
CA ILE A 284 -17.49 -15.15 15.63
C ILE A 284 -17.89 -15.53 17.06
N HIS A 285 -18.18 -14.53 17.88
CA HIS A 285 -18.45 -14.64 19.31
C HIS A 285 -19.93 -14.95 19.59
N PRO A 286 -20.28 -15.42 20.83
CA PRO A 286 -21.65 -15.53 21.25
C PRO A 286 -22.43 -14.22 21.06
N ILE A 287 -23.71 -14.33 20.69
CA ILE A 287 -24.57 -13.20 20.37
C ILE A 287 -25.63 -13.04 21.46
N GLY A 288 -25.86 -11.80 21.95
CA GLY A 288 -26.83 -11.53 22.98
C GLY A 288 -28.25 -11.89 22.59
N HIS A 289 -29.08 -12.18 23.60
CA HIS A 289 -30.53 -12.47 23.46
C HIS A 289 -31.39 -11.26 23.72
N SER A 290 -30.98 -10.38 24.64
CA SER A 290 -31.70 -9.16 24.99
C SER A 290 -31.66 -8.14 23.88
N PHE A 291 -32.86 -7.62 23.49
CA PHE A 291 -33.03 -6.69 22.37
C PHE A 291 -32.45 -7.19 21.02
N ARG A 292 -32.33 -8.53 20.87
CA ARG A 292 -31.84 -9.16 19.64
C ARG A 292 -32.59 -8.62 18.43
N LYS A 293 -31.87 -8.35 17.36
CA LYS A 293 -32.47 -7.92 16.09
C LYS A 293 -32.92 -9.13 15.27
N GLY A 294 -34.11 -8.98 14.68
CA GLY A 294 -34.60 -9.94 13.68
C GLY A 294 -34.31 -9.52 12.26
N ARG A 295 -34.85 -10.27 11.29
CA ARG A 295 -34.65 -10.06 9.85
C ARG A 295 -34.84 -8.60 9.46
N ASN A 296 -34.00 -8.12 8.56
CA ASN A 296 -34.00 -6.74 8.08
C ASN A 296 -34.00 -5.69 9.21
N ASN A 297 -33.30 -6.00 10.32
CA ASN A 297 -33.11 -5.11 11.48
C ASN A 297 -34.43 -4.83 12.27
N THR A 298 -35.41 -5.74 12.24
CA THR A 298 -36.60 -5.58 13.05
C THR A 298 -36.30 -5.65 14.55
N LEU A 299 -37.10 -4.94 15.37
CA LEU A 299 -36.98 -4.97 16.83
C LEU A 299 -37.73 -6.15 17.47
N THR A 300 -38.49 -6.88 16.68
CA THR A 300 -39.26 -8.07 17.11
C THR A 300 -38.71 -9.28 16.39
N PRO A 301 -37.68 -9.94 16.96
CA PRO A 301 -37.10 -11.13 16.36
C PRO A 301 -38.08 -12.30 16.40
N GLU A 302 -37.99 -13.16 15.40
CA GLU A 302 -38.63 -14.48 15.45
C GLU A 302 -37.78 -15.44 16.33
N PRO A 303 -38.35 -16.57 16.80
CA PRO A 303 -37.68 -17.47 17.75
C PRO A 303 -36.33 -18.00 17.28
N TYR A 304 -36.10 -18.05 15.98
CA TYR A 304 -34.88 -18.61 15.38
C TYR A 304 -34.01 -17.57 14.66
N ASP A 305 -34.29 -16.29 14.84
CA ASP A 305 -33.45 -15.24 14.28
C ASP A 305 -32.07 -15.24 14.97
N PRO A 306 -30.97 -15.33 14.24
CA PRO A 306 -29.63 -15.48 14.84
C PRO A 306 -29.11 -14.19 15.49
N GLY A 307 -29.74 -13.06 15.22
CA GLY A 307 -29.25 -11.75 15.68
C GLY A 307 -28.02 -11.24 14.94
N SER A 308 -27.57 -10.05 15.34
CA SER A 308 -26.38 -9.41 14.78
C SER A 308 -25.11 -9.95 15.42
N PRO A 309 -24.08 -10.38 14.64
CA PRO A 309 -22.80 -10.80 15.20
C PRO A 309 -22.09 -9.71 15.99
N TRP A 310 -22.37 -8.44 15.70
CA TRP A 310 -21.78 -7.30 16.41
C TRP A 310 -22.41 -7.02 17.78
N ALA A 311 -23.54 -7.68 18.11
CA ALA A 311 -24.10 -7.70 19.45
C ALA A 311 -23.43 -8.82 20.28
N ILE A 312 -22.15 -8.62 20.61
CA ILE A 312 -21.27 -9.62 21.19
C ILE A 312 -21.60 -9.88 22.67
N GLY A 313 -21.74 -11.14 23.01
CA GLY A 313 -21.76 -11.65 24.39
C GLY A 313 -23.14 -12.13 24.84
N SER A 314 -23.13 -13.30 25.47
CA SER A 314 -24.27 -13.96 26.11
C SER A 314 -23.77 -14.75 27.32
N GLU A 315 -24.61 -15.63 27.90
CA GLU A 315 -24.18 -16.54 28.97
C GLU A 315 -23.11 -17.55 28.52
N GLU A 316 -22.95 -17.79 27.20
CA GLU A 316 -21.94 -18.65 26.62
C GLU A 316 -20.55 -17.99 26.52
N GLY A 317 -20.45 -16.70 26.82
CA GLY A 317 -19.18 -15.97 26.82
C GLY A 317 -19.21 -14.64 26.05
N GLY A 318 -18.05 -14.01 25.94
CA GLY A 318 -17.85 -12.71 25.32
C GLY A 318 -16.86 -12.74 24.15
N HIS A 319 -16.00 -11.72 24.09
CA HIS A 319 -14.98 -11.54 23.04
C HIS A 319 -13.90 -12.62 23.02
N ASP A 320 -13.81 -13.43 24.05
CA ASP A 320 -12.87 -14.53 24.21
C ASP A 320 -13.51 -15.92 24.02
N ALA A 321 -14.72 -15.98 23.48
CA ALA A 321 -15.45 -17.21 23.23
C ALA A 321 -15.91 -17.30 21.76
N ILE A 322 -16.14 -18.52 21.31
CA ILE A 322 -16.70 -18.84 19.99
C ILE A 322 -18.19 -19.09 20.15
N HIS A 323 -19.00 -18.59 19.20
CA HIS A 323 -20.43 -18.89 19.16
C HIS A 323 -20.67 -20.40 19.08
N PRO A 324 -21.45 -21.02 19.98
CA PRO A 324 -21.62 -22.48 20.05
C PRO A 324 -22.00 -23.13 18.73
N ASP A 325 -22.84 -22.46 17.90
CA ASP A 325 -23.25 -22.97 16.60
C ASP A 325 -22.12 -23.04 15.57
N LEU A 326 -21.05 -22.26 15.75
CA LEU A 326 -19.90 -22.29 14.84
C LEU A 326 -18.93 -23.44 15.12
N GLY A 327 -18.92 -23.95 16.36
CA GLY A 327 -18.05 -25.03 16.80
C GLY A 327 -17.17 -24.64 17.98
N THR A 328 -16.03 -25.32 18.11
CA THR A 328 -15.06 -25.17 19.20
C THR A 328 -13.82 -24.38 18.78
N PHE A 329 -12.90 -24.14 19.72
CA PHE A 329 -11.58 -23.59 19.40
C PHE A 329 -10.77 -24.51 18.50
N GLU A 330 -10.89 -25.84 18.67
CA GLU A 330 -10.25 -26.82 17.80
C GLU A 330 -10.77 -26.73 16.35
N ASP A 331 -12.10 -26.48 16.16
CA ASP A 331 -12.67 -26.26 14.84
C ASP A 331 -12.17 -24.98 14.22
N PHE A 332 -12.03 -23.91 15.01
CA PHE A 332 -11.46 -22.64 14.56
C PHE A 332 -9.97 -22.79 14.18
N ASP A 333 -9.18 -23.46 15.03
CA ASP A 333 -7.77 -23.73 14.74
C ASP A 333 -7.60 -24.53 13.44
N ALA A 334 -8.46 -25.51 13.22
CA ALA A 334 -8.48 -26.28 11.98
C ALA A 334 -8.86 -25.40 10.75
N PHE A 335 -9.79 -24.47 10.93
CA PHE A 335 -10.17 -23.51 9.89
C PHE A 335 -9.00 -22.56 9.56
N VAL A 336 -8.32 -22.01 10.59
CA VAL A 336 -7.13 -21.16 10.42
C VAL A 336 -6.00 -21.93 9.72
N ALA A 337 -5.75 -23.18 10.15
CA ALA A 337 -4.74 -24.03 9.55
C ALA A 337 -5.05 -24.32 8.06
N LYS A 338 -6.31 -24.61 7.73
CA LYS A 338 -6.76 -24.83 6.34
C LYS A 338 -6.62 -23.58 5.48
N THR A 339 -6.97 -22.41 6.04
CA THR A 339 -6.80 -21.11 5.34
C THR A 339 -5.33 -20.88 5.01
N ARG A 340 -4.44 -21.16 5.97
CA ARG A 340 -2.98 -21.02 5.80
C ARG A 340 -2.41 -22.04 4.79
N GLU A 341 -2.88 -23.28 4.81
CA GLU A 341 -2.51 -24.33 3.82
C GLU A 341 -2.81 -23.86 2.37
N LEU A 342 -3.90 -23.11 2.19
CA LEU A 342 -4.30 -22.54 0.92
C LEU A 342 -3.58 -21.24 0.55
N GLY A 343 -2.62 -20.81 1.37
CA GLY A 343 -1.81 -19.59 1.13
C GLY A 343 -2.51 -18.28 1.50
N MET A 344 -3.61 -18.36 2.27
CA MET A 344 -4.36 -17.21 2.77
C MET A 344 -4.14 -16.98 4.26
N GLU A 345 -4.57 -15.81 4.76
CA GLU A 345 -4.56 -15.46 6.18
C GLU A 345 -5.99 -15.18 6.67
N VAL A 346 -6.26 -15.49 7.93
CA VAL A 346 -7.54 -15.16 8.57
C VAL A 346 -7.45 -13.79 9.22
N ALA A 347 -8.43 -12.93 8.94
CA ALA A 347 -8.72 -11.71 9.67
C ALA A 347 -10.01 -11.93 10.47
N ILE A 348 -10.03 -11.52 11.75
CA ILE A 348 -11.25 -11.48 12.56
C ILE A 348 -11.63 -10.06 12.91
N ASP A 349 -12.91 -9.86 13.22
CA ASP A 349 -13.41 -8.58 13.68
C ASP A 349 -13.05 -8.33 15.15
N LEU A 350 -12.56 -7.15 15.47
CA LEU A 350 -12.37 -6.66 16.83
C LEU A 350 -13.38 -5.51 17.06
N ALA A 351 -14.57 -5.86 17.51
CA ALA A 351 -15.66 -4.93 17.79
C ALA A 351 -15.78 -4.71 19.29
N LEU A 352 -15.25 -3.59 19.80
CA LEU A 352 -15.20 -3.28 21.23
C LEU A 352 -16.53 -2.68 21.72
N GLN A 353 -17.53 -3.54 21.81
CA GLN A 353 -18.89 -3.25 22.26
C GLN A 353 -19.55 -4.55 22.74
N CYS A 354 -20.56 -4.46 23.59
CA CYS A 354 -21.15 -5.60 24.27
C CYS A 354 -22.65 -5.68 24.02
N ALA A 355 -23.19 -6.89 23.87
CA ALA A 355 -24.63 -7.08 24.05
C ALA A 355 -25.02 -6.85 25.53
N PRO A 356 -26.31 -6.58 25.84
CA PRO A 356 -26.77 -6.45 27.23
C PRO A 356 -26.47 -7.67 28.10
N ASP A 357 -26.38 -8.85 27.51
CA ASP A 357 -26.15 -10.13 28.17
C ASP A 357 -24.65 -10.49 28.33
N HIS A 358 -23.74 -9.63 27.85
CA HIS A 358 -22.31 -9.86 27.92
C HIS A 358 -21.83 -10.01 29.38
N PRO A 359 -20.93 -10.94 29.71
CA PRO A 359 -20.40 -11.12 31.07
C PRO A 359 -19.88 -9.83 31.70
N TRP A 360 -19.18 -8.97 30.95
CA TRP A 360 -18.64 -7.70 31.45
C TRP A 360 -19.75 -6.73 31.95
N VAL A 361 -20.98 -6.84 31.48
CA VAL A 361 -22.10 -5.97 31.98
C VAL A 361 -22.36 -6.21 33.45
N LYS A 362 -22.18 -7.45 33.92
CA LYS A 362 -22.34 -7.84 35.34
C LYS A 362 -21.04 -7.72 36.13
N GLU A 363 -19.93 -8.09 35.53
CA GLU A 363 -18.62 -8.16 36.18
C GLU A 363 -17.95 -6.79 36.29
N HIS A 364 -18.16 -5.92 35.30
CA HIS A 364 -17.56 -4.60 35.17
C HIS A 364 -18.58 -3.52 34.81
N PRO A 365 -19.59 -3.26 35.67
CA PRO A 365 -20.61 -2.23 35.40
C PRO A 365 -20.02 -0.83 35.22
N GLU A 366 -18.85 -0.56 35.79
CA GLU A 366 -18.09 0.68 35.61
C GLU A 366 -17.62 0.93 34.16
N TRP A 367 -17.55 -0.12 33.34
CA TRP A 367 -17.18 0.01 31.92
C TRP A 367 -18.31 0.52 31.02
N PHE A 368 -19.48 0.82 31.58
CA PHE A 368 -20.66 1.25 30.84
C PHE A 368 -21.21 2.60 31.33
N ASN A 369 -21.88 3.31 30.42
CA ASN A 369 -22.54 4.56 30.75
C ASN A 369 -23.94 4.29 31.32
N ILE A 370 -24.18 4.72 32.56
CA ILE A 370 -25.47 4.64 33.21
C ILE A 370 -26.26 5.93 32.96
N ARG A 371 -27.48 5.81 32.50
CA ARG A 371 -28.42 6.91 32.30
C ARG A 371 -29.07 7.34 33.63
N ALA A 372 -29.78 8.47 33.63
CA ALA A 372 -30.44 9.00 34.80
C ALA A 372 -31.55 8.09 35.38
N ASP A 373 -32.12 7.22 34.56
CA ASP A 373 -33.14 6.22 34.97
C ASP A 373 -32.51 4.89 35.45
N GLY A 374 -31.18 4.81 35.52
CA GLY A 374 -30.44 3.63 35.94
C GLY A 374 -30.20 2.62 34.82
N SER A 375 -30.71 2.81 33.62
CA SER A 375 -30.44 1.95 32.47
C SER A 375 -29.01 2.21 31.90
N ILE A 376 -28.42 1.21 31.23
CA ILE A 376 -27.18 1.38 30.46
C ILE A 376 -27.50 2.03 29.12
N ALA A 377 -26.66 2.97 28.71
CA ALA A 377 -26.82 3.62 27.42
C ALA A 377 -26.44 2.64 26.28
N TYR A 378 -27.35 2.40 25.36
CA TYR A 378 -27.09 1.66 24.13
C TYR A 378 -26.40 2.57 23.08
N ALA A 379 -25.78 1.94 22.07
CA ALA A 379 -25.14 2.66 20.97
C ALA A 379 -26.18 3.37 20.11
N GLU A 380 -25.96 4.65 19.81
CA GLU A 380 -26.81 5.42 18.91
C GLU A 380 -26.01 6.47 18.13
N ASN A 381 -26.46 6.71 16.90
CA ASN A 381 -26.07 7.84 16.06
C ASN A 381 -27.38 8.40 15.48
N PRO A 382 -28.05 9.31 16.19
CA PRO A 382 -29.43 9.71 15.87
C PRO A 382 -29.58 10.11 14.39
N PRO A 383 -30.62 9.62 13.71
CA PRO A 383 -31.78 8.85 14.26
C PRO A 383 -31.53 7.33 14.39
N LYS A 384 -30.36 6.79 13.98
CA LYS A 384 -30.04 5.35 14.10
C LYS A 384 -29.83 4.95 15.57
N LYS A 385 -30.41 3.81 15.96
CA LYS A 385 -30.34 3.22 17.30
C LYS A 385 -29.97 1.74 17.22
N TYR A 386 -29.04 1.32 18.08
CA TYR A 386 -28.56 -0.05 18.19
C TYR A 386 -28.81 -0.56 19.61
N GLN A 387 -30.08 -0.93 19.89
CA GLN A 387 -30.53 -1.28 21.24
C GLN A 387 -29.89 -2.57 21.78
N ASP A 388 -29.39 -3.40 20.90
CA ASP A 388 -28.66 -4.65 21.15
C ASP A 388 -27.17 -4.45 21.47
N ILE A 389 -26.67 -3.20 21.51
CA ILE A 389 -25.25 -2.88 21.67
C ILE A 389 -25.03 -1.84 22.76
N TYR A 390 -24.21 -2.15 23.75
CA TYR A 390 -23.70 -1.25 24.80
C TYR A 390 -22.25 -0.86 24.51
N PRO A 391 -21.94 0.42 24.24
CA PRO A 391 -20.57 0.91 24.06
C PRO A 391 -19.80 0.85 25.39
N LEU A 392 -18.50 0.54 25.31
CA LEU A 392 -17.58 0.64 26.45
C LEU A 392 -17.24 2.10 26.78
N ASN A 393 -17.21 2.42 28.07
CA ASN A 393 -16.73 3.69 28.60
C ASN A 393 -15.26 3.58 29.04
N PHE A 394 -14.36 4.09 28.24
CA PHE A 394 -12.92 4.05 28.49
C PHE A 394 -12.41 5.04 29.55
N ASP A 395 -13.26 5.95 30.04
CA ASP A 395 -12.84 7.03 30.94
C ASP A 395 -12.81 6.62 32.42
N ARG A 396 -13.64 5.62 32.80
CA ARG A 396 -13.79 5.22 34.20
C ARG A 396 -12.75 4.23 34.67
N ASP A 397 -12.43 3.26 33.83
CA ASP A 397 -11.36 2.29 34.08
C ASP A 397 -10.52 2.02 32.82
N PRO A 398 -9.73 2.99 32.35
CA PRO A 398 -8.95 2.85 31.15
C PRO A 398 -7.89 1.74 31.25
N LYS A 399 -7.43 1.44 32.48
CA LYS A 399 -6.43 0.40 32.71
C LYS A 399 -7.03 -0.99 32.62
N GLY A 400 -8.15 -1.24 33.32
CA GLY A 400 -8.82 -2.55 33.29
C GLY A 400 -9.29 -2.91 31.89
N ILE A 401 -9.96 -1.98 31.20
CA ILE A 401 -10.37 -2.17 29.78
C ILE A 401 -9.15 -2.47 28.90
N TYR A 402 -8.05 -1.73 29.07
CA TYR A 402 -6.84 -1.96 28.28
C TYR A 402 -6.26 -3.36 28.47
N GLU A 403 -6.09 -3.79 29.72
CA GLU A 403 -5.48 -5.10 30.03
C GLU A 403 -6.38 -6.24 29.53
N GLU A 404 -7.69 -6.11 29.67
CA GLU A 404 -8.63 -7.12 29.19
C GLU A 404 -8.65 -7.22 27.65
N ILE A 405 -8.71 -6.08 26.93
CA ILE A 405 -8.68 -6.10 25.47
C ILE A 405 -7.33 -6.63 24.97
N ARG A 406 -6.22 -6.28 25.62
CA ARG A 406 -4.92 -6.82 25.30
C ARG A 406 -4.88 -8.35 25.49
N ARG A 407 -5.52 -8.87 26.56
CA ARG A 407 -5.67 -10.31 26.79
C ARG A 407 -6.47 -10.98 25.68
N VAL A 408 -7.60 -10.40 25.30
CA VAL A 408 -8.44 -10.90 24.20
C VAL A 408 -7.68 -10.94 22.89
N VAL A 409 -7.00 -9.86 22.52
CA VAL A 409 -6.18 -9.81 21.29
C VAL A 409 -5.10 -10.90 21.33
N ARG A 410 -4.42 -11.08 22.48
CA ARG A 410 -3.41 -12.14 22.66
C ARG A 410 -4.00 -13.53 22.48
N LEU A 411 -5.16 -13.81 23.08
CA LEU A 411 -5.86 -15.10 22.92
C LEU A 411 -6.03 -15.45 21.44
N TRP A 412 -6.58 -14.53 20.64
CA TRP A 412 -6.80 -14.80 19.22
C TRP A 412 -5.48 -14.91 18.42
N MET A 413 -4.45 -14.19 18.82
CA MET A 413 -3.11 -14.36 18.25
C MET A 413 -2.54 -15.74 18.55
N ASP A 414 -2.77 -16.28 19.74
CA ASP A 414 -2.33 -17.63 20.15
C ASP A 414 -3.06 -18.72 19.35
N HIS A 415 -4.31 -18.45 18.93
CA HIS A 415 -5.07 -19.27 17.97
C HIS A 415 -4.74 -18.97 16.48
N GLY A 416 -3.64 -18.26 16.21
CA GLY A 416 -3.08 -18.09 14.87
C GLY A 416 -3.61 -16.90 14.08
N VAL A 417 -4.44 -16.04 14.65
CA VAL A 417 -4.88 -14.81 14.01
C VAL A 417 -3.71 -13.83 13.91
N ARG A 418 -3.52 -13.25 12.72
CA ARG A 418 -2.47 -12.25 12.45
C ARG A 418 -3.01 -10.96 11.85
N ILE A 419 -4.31 -10.86 11.67
CA ILE A 419 -4.97 -9.67 11.13
C ILE A 419 -6.26 -9.42 11.92
N PHE A 420 -6.44 -8.18 12.37
CA PHE A 420 -7.67 -7.70 13.02
C PHE A 420 -8.30 -6.59 12.18
N ARG A 421 -9.55 -6.76 11.78
CA ARG A 421 -10.38 -5.66 11.32
C ARG A 421 -11.05 -5.04 12.53
N VAL A 422 -10.85 -3.76 12.74
CA VAL A 422 -11.35 -3.08 13.93
C VAL A 422 -12.60 -2.30 13.59
N ASP A 423 -13.69 -2.67 14.25
CA ASP A 423 -15.00 -2.05 14.10
C ASP A 423 -15.04 -0.67 14.78
N ASN A 424 -15.43 0.36 14.02
CA ASN A 424 -15.62 1.72 14.50
C ASN A 424 -14.54 2.22 15.50
N PRO A 425 -13.22 2.16 15.19
CA PRO A 425 -12.17 2.60 16.12
C PRO A 425 -12.27 4.08 16.47
N HIS A 426 -12.89 4.90 15.64
CA HIS A 426 -13.09 6.32 15.86
C HIS A 426 -14.05 6.66 17.00
N THR A 427 -14.77 5.66 17.53
CA THR A 427 -15.65 5.80 18.69
C THR A 427 -14.95 5.48 20.02
N LYS A 428 -13.67 5.14 19.99
CA LYS A 428 -12.84 4.82 21.14
C LYS A 428 -11.66 5.81 21.23
N PRO A 429 -11.03 6.01 22.42
CA PRO A 429 -9.94 6.96 22.57
C PRO A 429 -8.74 6.65 21.68
N VAL A 430 -8.21 7.65 20.98
CA VAL A 430 -7.04 7.50 20.13
C VAL A 430 -5.82 7.01 20.92
N ALA A 431 -5.64 7.49 22.16
CA ALA A 431 -4.55 7.06 23.03
C ALA A 431 -4.60 5.58 23.40
N PHE A 432 -5.80 5.01 23.52
CA PHE A 432 -5.98 3.57 23.70
C PHE A 432 -5.40 2.79 22.51
N TRP A 433 -5.78 3.19 21.29
CA TRP A 433 -5.27 2.56 20.07
C TRP A 433 -3.77 2.72 19.92
N GLU A 434 -3.24 3.95 20.14
CA GLU A 434 -1.80 4.19 20.07
C GLU A 434 -1.01 3.24 20.96
N LYS A 435 -1.48 3.03 22.19
CA LYS A 435 -0.83 2.12 23.15
C LYS A 435 -0.96 0.65 22.74
N LEU A 436 -2.17 0.20 22.41
CA LEU A 436 -2.41 -1.20 22.04
C LEU A 436 -1.62 -1.63 20.80
N LEU A 437 -1.65 -0.78 19.75
CA LEU A 437 -0.96 -1.07 18.50
C LEU A 437 0.57 -1.07 18.68
N ALA A 438 1.10 -0.17 19.50
CA ALA A 438 2.53 -0.13 19.80
C ALA A 438 2.99 -1.35 20.62
N ASP A 439 2.19 -1.76 21.63
CA ASP A 439 2.52 -2.90 22.46
C ASP A 439 2.48 -4.21 21.66
N VAL A 440 1.45 -4.39 20.81
CA VAL A 440 1.39 -5.58 19.93
C VAL A 440 2.53 -5.56 18.93
N HIS A 441 2.81 -4.42 18.27
CA HIS A 441 3.90 -4.33 17.30
C HIS A 441 5.27 -4.65 17.92
N THR A 442 5.48 -4.32 19.18
CA THR A 442 6.74 -4.59 19.88
C THR A 442 6.99 -6.10 20.06
N THR A 443 5.95 -6.88 20.29
CA THR A 443 6.06 -8.33 20.54
C THR A 443 5.81 -9.16 19.29
N ASP A 444 4.91 -8.70 18.40
CA ASP A 444 4.41 -9.42 17.24
C ASP A 444 4.29 -8.48 16.04
N PRO A 445 5.41 -8.05 15.44
CA PRO A 445 5.42 -7.02 14.39
C PRO A 445 4.74 -7.46 13.08
N ASP A 446 4.43 -8.73 12.93
CA ASP A 446 3.71 -9.33 11.81
C ASP A 446 2.18 -9.20 11.93
N VAL A 447 1.65 -8.81 13.10
CA VAL A 447 0.21 -8.61 13.31
C VAL A 447 -0.23 -7.28 12.71
N LEU A 448 -1.32 -7.32 11.93
CA LEU A 448 -1.87 -6.16 11.22
C LEU A 448 -3.23 -5.77 11.78
N PHE A 449 -3.49 -4.45 11.77
CA PHE A 449 -4.78 -3.89 12.15
C PHE A 449 -5.32 -3.02 11.01
N LEU A 450 -6.56 -3.31 10.57
CA LEU A 450 -7.33 -2.56 9.59
C LEU A 450 -8.42 -1.76 10.32
N ALA A 451 -8.40 -0.43 10.18
CA ALA A 451 -9.41 0.45 10.77
C ALA A 451 -10.64 0.56 9.88
N GLU A 452 -11.81 0.21 10.39
CA GLU A 452 -13.08 0.60 9.77
C GLU A 452 -13.57 1.90 10.41
N ALA A 453 -13.26 3.03 9.76
CA ALA A 453 -13.48 4.34 10.34
C ALA A 453 -14.09 5.31 9.31
N PHE A 454 -15.39 5.15 9.02
CA PHE A 454 -16.14 6.09 8.18
C PHE A 454 -16.47 7.35 9.00
N THR A 455 -15.50 8.22 9.15
CA THR A 455 -15.53 9.40 10.00
C THR A 455 -14.86 10.59 9.32
N ARG A 456 -14.82 11.74 10.00
CA ARG A 456 -14.16 12.94 9.47
C ARG A 456 -12.68 12.67 9.15
N PRO A 457 -12.12 13.28 8.09
CA PRO A 457 -10.74 13.03 7.63
C PRO A 457 -9.67 13.18 8.72
N ALA A 458 -9.82 14.15 9.63
CA ALA A 458 -8.87 14.36 10.73
C ALA A 458 -8.76 13.12 11.65
N MET A 459 -9.89 12.49 12.00
CA MET A 459 -9.90 11.29 12.83
C MET A 459 -9.34 10.09 12.07
N MET A 460 -9.80 9.85 10.84
CA MET A 460 -9.30 8.74 9.99
C MET A 460 -7.78 8.83 9.81
N ARG A 461 -7.26 10.01 9.45
CA ARG A 461 -5.83 10.24 9.29
C ARG A 461 -5.06 10.07 10.61
N THR A 462 -5.65 10.46 11.76
CA THR A 462 -5.03 10.27 13.07
C THR A 462 -4.91 8.80 13.43
N LEU A 463 -5.97 8.00 13.23
CA LEU A 463 -5.92 6.54 13.45
C LEU A 463 -4.80 5.89 12.62
N ALA A 464 -4.67 6.26 11.34
CA ALA A 464 -3.56 5.81 10.53
C ALA A 464 -2.19 6.18 11.13
N LYS A 465 -2.03 7.42 11.61
CA LYS A 465 -0.76 7.91 12.19
C LYS A 465 -0.39 7.23 13.50
N VAL A 466 -1.36 6.85 14.34
CA VAL A 466 -1.10 6.24 15.65
C VAL A 466 -0.79 4.73 15.58
N GLY A 467 -0.91 4.10 14.40
CA GLY A 467 -0.40 2.73 14.26
C GLY A 467 -1.24 1.79 13.38
N PHE A 468 -2.48 2.12 13.05
CA PHE A 468 -3.26 1.26 12.14
C PHE A 468 -2.52 1.01 10.83
N HIS A 469 -2.43 -0.23 10.40
CA HIS A 469 -1.67 -0.64 9.23
C HIS A 469 -2.39 -0.34 7.93
N GLN A 470 -3.72 -0.47 7.93
CA GLN A 470 -4.61 -0.19 6.81
C GLN A 470 -5.85 0.54 7.31
N SER A 471 -6.58 1.18 6.40
CA SER A 471 -7.85 1.85 6.67
C SER A 471 -8.84 1.58 5.54
N TYR A 472 -10.11 1.34 5.92
CA TYR A 472 -11.21 1.53 4.98
C TYR A 472 -11.20 2.96 4.45
N THR A 473 -11.88 3.20 3.33
CA THR A 473 -11.80 4.45 2.58
C THR A 473 -13.20 4.90 2.15
N TYR A 474 -13.30 6.15 1.68
CA TYR A 474 -14.54 6.66 1.08
C TYR A 474 -14.72 6.22 -0.38
N TYR A 475 -13.93 5.25 -0.86
CA TYR A 475 -13.98 4.77 -2.25
C TYR A 475 -15.38 4.45 -2.73
N THR A 476 -16.19 3.78 -1.92
CA THR A 476 -17.56 3.37 -2.26
C THR A 476 -18.44 4.54 -2.74
N TRP A 477 -18.26 5.74 -2.16
CA TRP A 477 -19.03 6.94 -2.47
C TRP A 477 -18.37 7.83 -3.53
N LYS A 478 -17.23 7.43 -4.10
CA LYS A 478 -16.51 8.13 -5.15
C LYS A 478 -16.82 7.47 -6.49
N ASN A 479 -17.75 8.06 -7.26
CA ASN A 479 -18.29 7.44 -8.47
C ASN A 479 -18.17 8.31 -9.71
N SER A 480 -18.08 9.65 -9.60
CA SER A 480 -17.74 10.53 -10.73
C SER A 480 -16.24 10.47 -11.00
N ARG A 481 -15.84 10.80 -12.23
CA ARG A 481 -14.43 10.84 -12.62
C ARG A 481 -13.60 11.74 -11.70
N SER A 482 -14.05 12.98 -11.50
CA SER A 482 -13.34 13.93 -10.64
C SER A 482 -13.19 13.42 -9.20
N ASP A 483 -14.26 12.86 -8.62
CA ASP A 483 -14.21 12.29 -7.28
C ASP A 483 -13.20 11.15 -7.16
N VAL A 484 -13.15 10.27 -8.18
CA VAL A 484 -12.22 9.13 -8.21
C VAL A 484 -10.78 9.63 -8.37
N GLU A 485 -10.52 10.52 -9.35
CA GLU A 485 -9.19 11.08 -9.61
C GLU A 485 -8.63 11.81 -8.38
N ASP A 486 -9.42 12.71 -7.79
CA ASP A 486 -9.00 13.49 -6.62
C ASP A 486 -8.73 12.60 -5.41
N TYR A 487 -9.66 11.69 -5.11
CA TYR A 487 -9.54 10.86 -3.92
C TYR A 487 -8.42 9.81 -4.03
N LEU A 488 -8.29 9.14 -5.16
CA LEU A 488 -7.23 8.16 -5.35
C LEU A 488 -5.85 8.83 -5.45
N SER A 489 -5.76 10.07 -5.96
CA SER A 489 -4.55 10.88 -5.91
C SER A 489 -4.17 11.25 -4.47
N GLU A 490 -5.13 11.67 -3.64
CA GLU A 490 -4.92 11.91 -2.21
C GLU A 490 -4.32 10.67 -1.52
N LEU A 491 -4.92 9.50 -1.75
CA LEU A 491 -4.49 8.24 -1.14
C LEU A 491 -3.09 7.80 -1.61
N SER A 492 -2.78 7.98 -2.90
CA SER A 492 -1.52 7.54 -3.51
C SER A 492 -0.35 8.47 -3.22
N HIS A 493 -0.60 9.77 -3.04
CA HIS A 493 0.46 10.77 -2.94
C HIS A 493 0.47 11.48 -1.60
N GLU A 494 -0.64 12.12 -1.19
CA GLU A 494 -0.63 12.99 -0.02
C GLU A 494 -0.55 12.20 1.29
N THR A 495 -1.34 11.12 1.42
CA THR A 495 -1.46 10.37 2.67
C THR A 495 -0.66 9.08 2.70
N SER A 496 -0.11 8.65 1.57
CA SER A 496 0.55 7.35 1.37
C SER A 496 1.72 7.06 2.33
N HIS A 497 2.36 8.09 2.85
CA HIS A 497 3.50 7.95 3.76
C HIS A 497 3.11 7.63 5.21
N TYR A 498 1.80 7.60 5.55
CA TYR A 498 1.31 7.18 6.87
C TYR A 498 0.01 6.38 6.80
N MET A 499 -0.76 6.45 5.71
CA MET A 499 -2.05 5.77 5.55
C MET A 499 -2.01 4.84 4.34
N ARG A 500 -2.47 3.60 4.50
CA ARG A 500 -2.62 2.63 3.41
C ARG A 500 -4.09 2.28 3.25
N PRO A 501 -4.65 2.51 2.05
CA PRO A 501 -6.06 2.21 1.78
C PRO A 501 -6.29 0.71 1.64
N ASN A 502 -7.45 0.26 2.12
CA ASN A 502 -8.08 -0.99 1.72
C ASN A 502 -9.43 -0.62 1.10
N VAL A 503 -9.56 -0.76 -0.21
CA VAL A 503 -10.75 -0.32 -0.95
C VAL A 503 -11.74 -1.47 -1.11
N PHE A 504 -12.69 -1.57 -0.18
CA PHE A 504 -13.81 -2.47 -0.32
C PHE A 504 -14.82 -1.93 -1.34
N VAL A 505 -15.29 -2.79 -2.25
CA VAL A 505 -16.30 -2.44 -3.26
C VAL A 505 -17.72 -2.52 -2.71
N ASN A 506 -17.92 -3.34 -1.69
CA ASN A 506 -19.13 -3.45 -0.88
C ASN A 506 -18.78 -3.99 0.52
N THR A 507 -19.66 -3.80 1.49
CA THR A 507 -19.60 -4.42 2.84
C THR A 507 -20.98 -4.87 3.24
N PRO A 508 -21.16 -5.66 4.32
CA PRO A 508 -22.50 -6.02 4.80
C PRO A 508 -23.40 -4.81 5.15
N ASP A 509 -22.79 -3.63 5.38
CA ASP A 509 -23.47 -2.39 5.72
C ASP A 509 -23.64 -1.42 4.55
N ILE A 510 -22.90 -1.65 3.44
CA ILE A 510 -22.78 -0.67 2.37
C ILE A 510 -22.98 -1.34 1.01
N LEU A 511 -24.20 -1.22 0.51
CA LEU A 511 -24.58 -1.43 -0.87
C LEU A 511 -24.89 -0.07 -1.50
N HIS A 512 -23.88 0.59 -2.07
CA HIS A 512 -24.06 1.92 -2.64
C HIS A 512 -25.03 1.92 -3.83
N GLU A 513 -25.76 3.02 -4.03
CA GLU A 513 -26.74 3.18 -5.11
C GLU A 513 -26.19 2.89 -6.50
N TYR A 514 -24.89 3.14 -6.73
CA TYR A 514 -24.21 2.83 -7.98
C TYR A 514 -24.30 1.32 -8.31
N LEU A 515 -24.14 0.44 -7.33
CA LEU A 515 -24.31 -1.01 -7.50
C LEU A 515 -25.80 -1.39 -7.54
N GLN A 516 -26.65 -0.71 -6.76
CA GLN A 516 -28.09 -1.01 -6.75
C GLN A 516 -28.73 -0.80 -8.13
N HIS A 517 -28.35 0.27 -8.81
CA HIS A 517 -28.98 0.71 -10.07
C HIS A 517 -28.19 0.35 -11.33
N GLY A 518 -26.87 0.21 -11.24
CA GLY A 518 -26.02 -0.05 -12.39
C GLY A 518 -25.95 -1.52 -12.83
N GLY A 519 -26.57 -2.44 -12.06
CA GLY A 519 -26.59 -3.87 -12.40
C GLY A 519 -25.20 -4.48 -12.52
N VAL A 520 -25.09 -5.59 -13.21
CA VAL A 520 -23.83 -6.34 -13.41
C VAL A 520 -22.68 -5.47 -13.94
N PRO A 521 -22.86 -4.54 -14.92
CA PRO A 521 -21.78 -3.67 -15.37
C PRO A 521 -21.14 -2.84 -14.25
N ALA A 522 -21.94 -2.33 -13.29
CA ALA A 522 -21.42 -1.57 -12.16
C ALA A 522 -20.46 -2.40 -11.28
N PHE A 523 -20.76 -3.68 -11.08
CA PHE A 523 -19.87 -4.61 -10.36
C PHE A 523 -18.55 -4.82 -11.10
N TYR A 524 -18.58 -4.99 -12.43
CA TYR A 524 -17.35 -5.05 -13.23
C TYR A 524 -16.52 -3.77 -13.10
N ILE A 525 -17.13 -2.60 -13.28
CA ILE A 525 -16.48 -1.30 -13.24
C ILE A 525 -15.80 -1.07 -11.88
N ARG A 526 -16.55 -1.29 -10.79
CA ARG A 526 -16.02 -1.04 -9.44
C ARG A 526 -14.89 -2.03 -9.08
N ALA A 527 -14.99 -3.28 -9.49
CA ALA A 527 -13.95 -4.27 -9.26
C ALA A 527 -12.67 -3.93 -10.03
N VAL A 528 -12.75 -3.54 -11.32
CA VAL A 528 -11.57 -3.12 -12.09
C VAL A 528 -10.88 -1.94 -11.43
N LEU A 529 -11.62 -0.87 -11.10
CA LEU A 529 -11.07 0.32 -10.44
C LEU A 529 -10.39 -0.05 -9.12
N ALA A 530 -11.06 -0.77 -8.23
CA ALA A 530 -10.52 -1.14 -6.92
C ALA A 530 -9.26 -2.01 -7.07
N ALA A 531 -9.35 -3.04 -7.89
CA ALA A 531 -8.30 -4.04 -8.06
C ALA A 531 -7.05 -3.51 -8.77
N THR A 532 -7.17 -2.51 -9.65
CA THR A 532 -6.05 -2.02 -10.45
C THR A 532 -5.49 -0.68 -9.98
N ALA A 533 -6.30 0.20 -9.37
CA ALA A 533 -5.81 1.48 -8.88
C ALA A 533 -5.09 1.36 -7.52
N MET A 534 -5.56 0.47 -6.63
CA MET A 534 -5.04 0.36 -5.27
C MET A 534 -4.41 -1.01 -4.99
N PRO A 535 -3.35 -1.06 -4.14
CA PRO A 535 -2.66 -2.31 -3.85
C PRO A 535 -3.48 -3.24 -2.95
N THR A 536 -4.43 -2.73 -2.18
CA THR A 536 -5.31 -3.55 -1.34
C THR A 536 -6.77 -3.24 -1.65
N TRP A 537 -7.54 -4.28 -1.91
CA TRP A 537 -8.97 -4.21 -2.15
C TRP A 537 -9.70 -5.38 -1.51
N GLY A 538 -11.02 -5.25 -1.36
CA GLY A 538 -11.83 -6.29 -0.76
C GLY A 538 -13.25 -6.35 -1.31
N VAL A 539 -13.85 -7.53 -1.15
CA VAL A 539 -15.25 -7.79 -1.46
C VAL A 539 -15.93 -8.48 -0.27
N TYR A 540 -17.19 -8.18 -0.07
CA TYR A 540 -18.11 -8.98 0.76
C TYR A 540 -18.82 -10.00 -0.12
N ALA A 541 -18.94 -11.24 0.35
CA ALA A 541 -19.57 -12.37 -0.31
C ALA A 541 -20.97 -12.04 -0.84
N GLY A 542 -21.27 -12.49 -2.05
CA GLY A 542 -22.45 -12.10 -2.82
C GLY A 542 -22.16 -11.04 -3.87
N TYR A 543 -20.98 -10.37 -3.80
CA TYR A 543 -20.52 -9.51 -4.87
C TYR A 543 -20.34 -10.28 -6.18
N GLU A 544 -19.79 -11.48 -6.10
CA GLU A 544 -19.64 -12.38 -7.25
C GLU A 544 -20.96 -12.86 -7.84
N LEU A 545 -22.07 -12.67 -7.14
CA LEU A 545 -23.43 -12.93 -7.64
C LEU A 545 -24.18 -11.65 -8.04
N ALA A 546 -23.48 -10.51 -8.00
CA ALA A 546 -24.04 -9.18 -8.24
C ALA A 546 -25.29 -8.89 -7.38
N GLU A 547 -25.26 -9.30 -6.09
CA GLU A 547 -26.36 -9.04 -5.16
C GLU A 547 -26.49 -7.52 -4.97
N ASN A 548 -27.63 -6.94 -5.42
CA ASN A 548 -27.80 -5.49 -5.53
C ASN A 548 -29.13 -4.97 -4.99
N VAL A 549 -29.88 -5.77 -4.22
CA VAL A 549 -31.19 -5.37 -3.74
C VAL A 549 -31.09 -4.73 -2.35
N PRO A 550 -31.41 -3.44 -2.20
CA PRO A 550 -31.45 -2.78 -0.90
C PRO A 550 -32.70 -3.16 -0.11
N VAL A 551 -32.66 -3.04 1.22
CA VAL A 551 -33.80 -3.30 2.11
C VAL A 551 -35.00 -2.38 1.82
N ARG A 552 -34.74 -1.18 1.30
CA ARG A 552 -35.70 -0.19 0.81
C ARG A 552 -34.99 0.85 -0.06
N PRO A 553 -35.71 1.56 -0.94
CA PRO A 553 -35.13 2.65 -1.71
C PRO A 553 -34.42 3.67 -0.83
N GLY A 554 -33.22 4.12 -1.24
CA GLY A 554 -32.39 5.07 -0.52
C GLY A 554 -31.67 4.52 0.71
N SER A 555 -31.71 3.20 0.94
CA SER A 555 -30.92 2.52 1.95
C SER A 555 -29.67 1.89 1.32
N GLU A 556 -28.54 1.91 2.02
CA GLU A 556 -27.35 1.16 1.64
C GLU A 556 -27.31 -0.25 2.24
N GLU A 557 -28.30 -0.62 3.08
CA GLU A 557 -28.37 -1.95 3.66
C GLU A 557 -29.04 -2.94 2.69
N TYR A 558 -28.49 -4.15 2.62
CA TYR A 558 -29.06 -5.24 1.79
C TYR A 558 -30.41 -5.69 2.29
N LEU A 559 -31.32 -6.03 1.35
CA LEU A 559 -32.50 -6.83 1.66
C LEU A 559 -32.06 -8.23 2.08
N ASP A 560 -32.71 -8.74 3.14
CA ASP A 560 -32.37 -10.03 3.74
C ASP A 560 -30.89 -10.14 4.10
N SER A 561 -30.42 -9.08 4.78
CA SER A 561 -29.02 -8.92 5.17
C SER A 561 -28.56 -10.07 6.04
N GLU A 562 -27.41 -10.63 5.69
CA GLU A 562 -26.70 -11.69 6.41
C GLU A 562 -26.28 -11.27 7.84
N LYS A 563 -26.32 -9.97 8.13
CA LYS A 563 -26.17 -9.44 9.50
C LYS A 563 -27.24 -9.93 10.46
N TYR A 564 -28.45 -10.26 9.96
CA TYR A 564 -29.62 -10.59 10.78
C TYR A 564 -30.22 -11.97 10.50
N GLN A 565 -29.73 -12.67 9.49
CA GLN A 565 -30.20 -13.99 9.10
C GLN A 565 -29.12 -14.83 8.45
N TYR A 566 -29.35 -16.13 8.36
CA TYR A 566 -28.50 -17.01 7.54
C TYR A 566 -28.82 -16.79 6.04
N LYS A 567 -27.79 -16.78 5.21
CA LYS A 567 -27.91 -16.59 3.75
C LYS A 567 -27.05 -17.61 3.01
N PRO A 568 -27.49 -18.89 2.96
CA PRO A 568 -26.79 -19.87 2.15
C PRO A 568 -26.90 -19.50 0.67
N ARG A 569 -25.78 -19.64 -0.07
CA ARG A 569 -25.70 -19.35 -1.50
C ARG A 569 -25.29 -20.59 -2.25
N ASP A 570 -25.91 -20.88 -3.40
CA ASP A 570 -25.46 -21.93 -4.30
C ASP A 570 -24.43 -21.39 -5.31
N TRP A 571 -23.18 -21.37 -4.86
CA TRP A 571 -22.05 -20.88 -5.64
C TRP A 571 -21.82 -21.71 -6.91
N VAL A 572 -21.98 -23.03 -6.83
CA VAL A 572 -21.74 -23.97 -7.94
C VAL A 572 -22.77 -23.80 -9.03
N GLU A 573 -24.04 -23.70 -8.64
CA GLU A 573 -25.14 -23.49 -9.58
C GLU A 573 -24.99 -22.13 -10.28
N ALA A 574 -24.68 -21.08 -9.55
CA ALA A 574 -24.50 -19.75 -10.12
C ALA A 574 -23.33 -19.71 -11.14
N GLU A 575 -22.22 -20.39 -10.86
CA GLU A 575 -21.10 -20.49 -11.80
C GLU A 575 -21.49 -21.33 -13.03
N ARG A 576 -22.19 -22.44 -12.84
CA ARG A 576 -22.69 -23.31 -13.93
C ARG A 576 -23.65 -22.58 -14.88
N GLU A 577 -24.48 -21.70 -14.36
CA GLU A 577 -25.43 -20.89 -15.12
C GLU A 577 -24.83 -19.61 -15.72
N GLY A 578 -23.55 -19.34 -15.47
CA GLY A 578 -22.87 -18.13 -15.97
C GLY A 578 -23.34 -16.84 -15.27
N ARG A 579 -23.96 -16.92 -14.11
CA ARG A 579 -24.42 -15.77 -13.31
C ARG A 579 -23.36 -15.26 -12.32
N SER A 580 -22.20 -15.93 -12.26
CA SER A 580 -21.14 -15.61 -11.31
C SER A 580 -20.03 -14.77 -11.92
N LEU A 581 -19.63 -13.71 -11.24
CA LEU A 581 -18.45 -12.90 -11.56
C LEU A 581 -17.13 -13.52 -11.02
N ALA A 582 -17.18 -14.69 -10.36
CA ALA A 582 -16.00 -15.33 -9.81
C ALA A 582 -14.88 -15.56 -10.85
N PRO A 583 -15.15 -15.95 -12.11
CA PRO A 583 -14.11 -16.06 -13.13
C PRO A 583 -13.42 -14.72 -13.42
N PHE A 584 -14.17 -13.62 -13.47
CA PHE A 584 -13.64 -12.29 -13.71
C PHE A 584 -12.79 -11.78 -12.51
N ILE A 585 -13.29 -11.97 -11.29
CA ILE A 585 -12.54 -11.65 -10.05
C ILE A 585 -11.24 -12.44 -10.00
N THR A 586 -11.28 -13.72 -10.41
CA THR A 586 -10.10 -14.59 -10.53
C THR A 586 -9.08 -13.98 -11.49
N GLN A 587 -9.51 -13.56 -12.68
CA GLN A 587 -8.64 -12.93 -13.68
C GLN A 587 -7.98 -11.68 -13.13
N LEU A 588 -8.74 -10.78 -12.48
CA LEU A 588 -8.21 -9.57 -11.86
C LEU A 588 -7.18 -9.88 -10.75
N ASN A 589 -7.48 -10.81 -9.85
CA ASN A 589 -6.57 -11.14 -8.75
C ASN A 589 -5.29 -11.82 -9.24
N LEU A 590 -5.36 -12.71 -10.22
CA LEU A 590 -4.18 -13.34 -10.81
C LEU A 590 -3.33 -12.30 -11.55
N PHE A 591 -3.96 -11.39 -12.31
CA PHE A 591 -3.28 -10.30 -12.98
C PHE A 591 -2.54 -9.39 -11.99
N ARG A 592 -3.18 -8.98 -10.88
CA ARG A 592 -2.54 -8.18 -9.82
C ARG A 592 -1.31 -8.87 -9.22
N ARG A 593 -1.36 -10.19 -9.03
CA ARG A 593 -0.23 -10.97 -8.51
C ARG A 593 0.93 -11.05 -9.51
N ALA A 594 0.61 -11.09 -10.80
CA ALA A 594 1.62 -11.14 -11.87
C ALA A 594 2.31 -9.80 -12.13
N HIS A 595 1.67 -8.68 -11.75
CA HIS A 595 2.14 -7.32 -12.02
C HIS A 595 2.55 -6.56 -10.75
N PRO A 596 3.87 -6.51 -10.43
CA PRO A 596 4.38 -5.76 -9.28
C PRO A 596 3.97 -4.28 -9.26
N ALA A 597 3.78 -3.64 -10.43
CA ALA A 597 3.31 -2.27 -10.51
C ALA A 597 1.95 -2.07 -9.81
N LEU A 598 1.05 -3.06 -9.85
CA LEU A 598 -0.25 -3.01 -9.18
C LEU A 598 -0.16 -3.23 -7.67
N GLN A 599 0.99 -3.70 -7.18
CA GLN A 599 1.23 -3.97 -5.76
C GLN A 599 1.80 -2.78 -5.01
N GLU A 600 2.05 -1.66 -5.70
CA GLU A 600 2.57 -0.42 -5.13
C GLU A 600 1.43 0.60 -4.94
N LEU A 601 1.58 1.51 -3.95
CA LEU A 601 0.58 2.55 -3.68
C LEU A 601 0.91 3.86 -4.41
N ARG A 602 2.18 4.24 -4.45
CA ARG A 602 2.63 5.61 -4.76
C ARG A 602 2.90 5.87 -6.24
N ASN A 603 2.60 4.91 -7.08
CA ASN A 603 2.89 4.93 -8.52
C ASN A 603 1.66 5.13 -9.42
N LEU A 604 0.53 5.56 -8.86
CA LEU A 604 -0.68 5.86 -9.61
C LEU A 604 -0.52 7.18 -10.38
N ARG A 605 -0.86 7.16 -11.68
CA ARG A 605 -0.83 8.34 -12.54
C ARG A 605 -2.06 8.41 -13.42
N PHE A 606 -2.84 9.49 -13.31
CA PHE A 606 -3.98 9.72 -14.20
C PHE A 606 -3.54 10.36 -15.51
N HIS A 607 -4.25 10.04 -16.59
CA HIS A 607 -4.06 10.56 -17.94
C HIS A 607 -5.28 11.36 -18.40
N SER A 608 -5.08 12.30 -19.33
CA SER A 608 -6.16 13.13 -19.82
C SER A 608 -7.12 12.34 -20.73
N VAL A 609 -8.42 12.57 -20.55
CA VAL A 609 -9.47 11.96 -21.37
C VAL A 609 -10.50 13.05 -21.70
N ASN A 610 -10.95 13.12 -22.93
CA ASN A 610 -11.90 14.14 -23.39
C ASN A 610 -13.38 13.84 -23.07
N ASN A 611 -13.67 12.73 -22.42
CA ASN A 611 -15.02 12.32 -22.00
C ASN A 611 -15.10 12.25 -20.46
N PRO A 612 -16.07 12.91 -19.80
CA PRO A 612 -16.18 12.93 -18.33
C PRO A 612 -16.57 11.58 -17.72
N ASP A 613 -17.16 10.68 -18.51
CA ASP A 613 -17.58 9.35 -18.05
C ASP A 613 -16.53 8.27 -18.29
N VAL A 614 -15.35 8.66 -18.80
CA VAL A 614 -14.22 7.73 -19.00
C VAL A 614 -13.02 8.19 -18.20
N ILE A 615 -12.42 7.28 -17.46
CA ILE A 615 -11.19 7.51 -16.67
C ILE A 615 -10.04 6.69 -17.24
N CYS A 616 -8.84 7.27 -17.21
CA CYS A 616 -7.62 6.57 -17.61
C CYS A 616 -6.51 6.81 -16.61
N PHE A 617 -5.84 5.74 -16.20
CA PHE A 617 -4.67 5.82 -15.31
C PHE A 617 -3.65 4.73 -15.62
N SER A 618 -2.43 4.95 -15.16
CA SER A 618 -1.36 3.95 -15.23
C SER A 618 -0.69 3.76 -13.89
N LYS A 619 -0.04 2.60 -13.75
CA LYS A 619 0.89 2.28 -12.67
C LYS A 619 2.15 1.71 -13.30
N ARG A 620 3.30 2.25 -12.89
CA ARG A 620 4.60 1.82 -13.42
C ARG A 620 5.57 1.52 -12.28
N LEU A 621 6.32 0.42 -12.43
CA LEU A 621 7.45 0.09 -11.58
C LEU A 621 8.70 -0.09 -12.47
N PRO A 622 9.60 0.92 -12.52
CA PRO A 622 10.82 0.85 -13.34
C PRO A 622 11.73 -0.30 -12.90
N GLY A 623 12.32 -1.02 -13.85
CA GLY A 623 13.31 -2.08 -13.56
C GLY A 623 12.76 -3.34 -12.90
N ALA A 624 11.46 -3.44 -12.65
CA ALA A 624 10.85 -4.57 -11.96
C ALA A 624 10.61 -5.81 -12.83
N TYR A 625 10.79 -5.72 -14.17
CA TYR A 625 10.48 -6.83 -15.07
C TYR A 625 11.73 -7.57 -15.51
N ASP A 626 11.66 -8.89 -15.36
CA ASP A 626 12.70 -9.84 -15.73
C ASP A 626 12.92 -9.89 -17.26
N THR A 627 14.16 -10.11 -17.62
CA THR A 627 14.62 -10.39 -18.98
C THR A 627 13.95 -11.60 -19.63
N ALA A 628 13.37 -12.51 -18.84
CA ALA A 628 12.66 -13.69 -19.34
C ALA A 628 11.39 -13.34 -20.14
N THR A 629 10.73 -12.21 -19.85
CA THR A 629 9.52 -11.79 -20.55
C THR A 629 9.76 -10.91 -21.76
N ARG A 630 11.03 -10.55 -22.07
CA ARG A 630 11.45 -9.69 -23.21
C ARG A 630 10.77 -8.31 -23.27
N ARG A 631 10.30 -7.77 -22.13
CA ARG A 631 9.74 -6.43 -22.05
C ARG A 631 10.87 -5.43 -21.82
N HIS A 632 11.54 -5.05 -22.90
CA HIS A 632 12.76 -4.26 -22.89
C HIS A 632 12.53 -2.83 -22.38
N GLY A 633 13.17 -2.47 -21.28
CA GLY A 633 13.45 -1.08 -20.89
C GLY A 633 12.30 -0.31 -20.20
N LEU A 634 11.06 -0.72 -20.30
CA LEU A 634 9.93 0.02 -19.72
C LEU A 634 9.69 -0.26 -18.22
N GLY A 635 10.12 -1.43 -17.74
CA GLY A 635 9.72 -1.96 -16.45
C GLY A 635 8.36 -2.64 -16.53
N ASP A 636 7.68 -2.77 -15.39
CA ASP A 636 6.29 -3.22 -15.33
C ASP A 636 5.35 -2.03 -15.46
N VAL A 637 4.53 -2.00 -16.50
CA VAL A 637 3.58 -0.90 -16.78
C VAL A 637 2.22 -1.49 -17.05
N VAL A 638 1.25 -1.06 -16.27
CA VAL A 638 -0.18 -1.35 -16.47
C VAL A 638 -0.91 -0.05 -16.74
N LEU A 639 -1.69 -0.01 -17.81
CA LEU A 639 -2.52 1.12 -18.22
C LEU A 639 -3.98 0.67 -18.23
N VAL A 640 -4.85 1.43 -17.58
CA VAL A 640 -6.26 1.08 -17.39
C VAL A 640 -7.14 2.19 -17.91
N VAL A 641 -8.16 1.82 -18.69
CA VAL A 641 -9.21 2.74 -19.17
C VAL A 641 -10.56 2.15 -18.78
N VAL A 642 -11.41 2.94 -18.12
CA VAL A 642 -12.69 2.46 -17.61
C VAL A 642 -13.81 3.43 -18.00
N ASN A 643 -14.91 2.88 -18.48
CA ASN A 643 -16.20 3.56 -18.58
C ASN A 643 -16.85 3.59 -17.19
N LEU A 644 -17.16 4.77 -16.66
CA LEU A 644 -17.78 4.95 -15.35
C LEU A 644 -19.32 4.91 -15.40
N ASP A 645 -19.91 4.94 -16.60
CA ASP A 645 -21.35 4.83 -16.79
C ASP A 645 -21.74 3.36 -17.02
N PRO A 646 -22.46 2.72 -16.09
CA PRO A 646 -22.85 1.31 -16.25
C PRO A 646 -23.96 1.08 -17.26
N HIS A 647 -24.53 2.14 -17.87
CA HIS A 647 -25.71 2.06 -18.72
C HIS A 647 -25.42 2.32 -20.20
N ASN A 648 -24.50 3.27 -20.50
CA ASN A 648 -24.29 3.74 -21.85
C ASN A 648 -22.87 3.46 -22.36
N THR A 649 -22.77 3.19 -23.66
CA THR A 649 -21.50 3.11 -24.38
C THR A 649 -20.88 4.51 -24.50
N HIS A 650 -19.60 4.64 -24.15
CA HIS A 650 -18.85 5.87 -24.29
C HIS A 650 -17.65 5.72 -25.21
N GLU A 651 -17.45 6.75 -26.02
CA GLU A 651 -16.28 6.92 -26.88
C GLU A 651 -15.41 8.05 -26.32
N ALA A 652 -14.09 7.87 -26.36
CA ALA A 652 -13.17 8.87 -25.86
C ALA A 652 -11.83 8.86 -26.59
N THR A 653 -11.15 10.00 -26.56
CA THR A 653 -9.72 10.11 -26.85
C THR A 653 -8.96 10.18 -25.52
N VAL A 654 -8.03 9.25 -25.33
CA VAL A 654 -7.11 9.21 -24.21
C VAL A 654 -5.78 9.83 -24.64
N SER A 655 -5.33 10.88 -23.92
CA SER A 655 -4.04 11.55 -24.13
C SER A 655 -3.08 11.21 -23.02
N LEU A 656 -2.02 10.45 -23.35
CA LEU A 656 -1.11 9.85 -22.38
C LEU A 656 0.05 10.77 -22.00
N ASP A 657 0.40 10.78 -20.71
CA ASP A 657 1.69 11.28 -20.23
C ASP A 657 2.76 10.20 -20.54
N MET A 658 3.37 10.32 -21.72
CA MET A 658 4.31 9.31 -22.23
C MET A 658 5.54 9.12 -21.33
N PRO A 659 6.17 10.18 -20.77
CA PRO A 659 7.25 10.04 -19.80
C PRO A 659 6.85 9.26 -18.54
N ALA A 660 5.62 9.39 -18.05
CA ALA A 660 5.13 8.62 -16.92
C ALA A 660 5.10 7.11 -17.20
N LEU A 661 4.88 6.73 -18.46
CA LEU A 661 4.96 5.34 -18.93
C LEU A 661 6.40 4.89 -19.22
N GLY A 662 7.39 5.79 -19.15
CA GLY A 662 8.78 5.53 -19.51
C GLY A 662 9.03 5.54 -21.02
N LEU A 663 8.22 6.25 -21.77
CA LEU A 663 8.25 6.37 -23.21
C LEU A 663 8.59 7.80 -23.65
N ASP A 664 9.23 7.93 -24.82
CA ASP A 664 9.38 9.23 -25.48
C ASP A 664 8.06 9.70 -26.06
N TRP A 665 7.85 11.02 -26.14
CA TRP A 665 6.59 11.64 -26.61
C TRP A 665 6.16 11.16 -28.00
N GLN A 666 7.08 10.77 -28.86
CA GLN A 666 6.84 10.32 -30.23
C GLN A 666 6.81 8.78 -30.35
N ALA A 667 6.91 8.06 -29.25
CA ALA A 667 6.98 6.60 -29.29
C ALA A 667 5.68 5.96 -29.76
N GLU A 668 5.79 4.93 -30.60
CA GLU A 668 4.72 3.97 -30.84
C GLU A 668 4.98 2.73 -30.00
N PHE A 669 3.93 2.17 -29.44
CA PHE A 669 4.00 0.97 -28.62
C PHE A 669 2.76 0.08 -28.85
N VAL A 670 2.83 -1.14 -28.34
CA VAL A 670 1.70 -2.07 -28.38
C VAL A 670 1.14 -2.21 -26.98
N VAL A 671 -0.18 -2.14 -26.87
CA VAL A 671 -0.93 -2.53 -25.66
C VAL A 671 -1.61 -3.86 -25.90
N ASP A 672 -1.47 -4.74 -24.95
CA ASP A 672 -2.16 -6.05 -24.91
C ASP A 672 -3.23 -5.98 -23.82
N ASP A 673 -4.50 -6.15 -24.19
CA ASP A 673 -5.62 -6.09 -23.27
C ASP A 673 -5.80 -7.45 -22.56
N GLU A 674 -5.57 -7.46 -21.30
CA GLU A 674 -5.61 -8.66 -20.46
C GLU A 674 -7.05 -9.15 -20.18
N LEU A 675 -8.06 -8.30 -20.44
CA LEU A 675 -9.46 -8.69 -20.29
C LEU A 675 -10.03 -9.33 -21.54
N SER A 676 -9.75 -8.77 -22.72
CA SER A 676 -10.27 -9.26 -24.01
C SER A 676 -9.29 -10.17 -24.76
N GLY A 677 -7.99 -10.07 -24.47
CA GLY A 677 -6.93 -10.76 -25.22
C GLY A 677 -6.56 -10.07 -26.53
N GLU A 678 -7.11 -8.91 -26.83
CA GLU A 678 -6.81 -8.16 -28.04
C GLU A 678 -5.55 -7.31 -27.88
N SER A 679 -4.93 -6.91 -29.00
CA SER A 679 -3.74 -6.05 -29.02
C SER A 679 -3.93 -4.87 -29.94
N TYR A 680 -3.45 -3.70 -29.49
CA TYR A 680 -3.60 -2.46 -30.26
C TYR A 680 -2.26 -1.73 -30.38
N ARG A 681 -2.08 -0.94 -31.44
CA ARG A 681 -0.96 -0.02 -31.59
C ARG A 681 -1.38 1.36 -31.10
N TRP A 682 -0.67 1.88 -30.13
CA TRP A 682 -0.95 3.13 -29.47
C TRP A 682 0.20 4.12 -29.60
N ARG A 683 -0.13 5.38 -29.41
CA ARG A 683 0.75 6.55 -29.36
C ARG A 683 0.36 7.42 -28.17
N GLN A 684 0.67 8.73 -28.24
CA GLN A 684 0.25 9.69 -27.24
C GLN A 684 -1.28 9.78 -27.15
N ASP A 685 -1.96 9.94 -28.29
CA ASP A 685 -3.43 10.10 -28.39
C ASP A 685 -4.07 8.86 -29.01
N ASN A 686 -5.08 8.30 -28.33
CA ASN A 686 -5.68 7.02 -28.72
C ASN A 686 -7.19 7.05 -28.53
N TYR A 687 -7.92 6.58 -29.54
CA TYR A 687 -9.35 6.39 -29.46
C TYR A 687 -9.70 5.10 -28.71
N VAL A 688 -10.72 5.17 -27.85
CA VAL A 688 -11.33 4.03 -27.19
C VAL A 688 -12.85 4.09 -27.32
N ARG A 689 -13.50 2.92 -27.36
CA ARG A 689 -14.94 2.76 -27.26
C ARG A 689 -15.25 1.65 -26.25
N LEU A 690 -15.95 2.01 -25.18
CA LEU A 690 -16.23 1.14 -24.05
C LEU A 690 -17.74 0.92 -23.89
N ASP A 691 -18.18 -0.30 -24.11
CA ASP A 691 -19.57 -0.72 -23.92
C ASP A 691 -19.67 -1.41 -22.56
N PRO A 692 -20.49 -0.91 -21.60
CA PRO A 692 -20.55 -1.45 -20.25
C PRO A 692 -21.05 -2.90 -20.18
N HIS A 693 -21.80 -3.34 -21.21
CA HIS A 693 -22.36 -4.70 -21.26
C HIS A 693 -21.44 -5.73 -21.94
N ILE A 694 -20.38 -5.27 -22.62
CA ILE A 694 -19.44 -6.12 -23.35
C ILE A 694 -18.03 -5.98 -22.77
N HIS A 695 -17.49 -4.76 -22.78
CA HIS A 695 -16.16 -4.39 -22.30
C HIS A 695 -16.22 -3.04 -21.59
N PRO A 696 -16.58 -3.00 -20.29
CA PRO A 696 -16.64 -1.74 -19.53
C PRO A 696 -15.27 -1.11 -19.30
N ALA A 697 -14.21 -1.89 -19.48
CA ALA A 697 -12.84 -1.46 -19.23
C ALA A 697 -11.85 -2.18 -20.14
N HIS A 698 -10.69 -1.56 -20.33
CA HIS A 698 -9.46 -2.17 -20.79
C HIS A 698 -8.41 -2.18 -19.68
N VAL A 699 -7.70 -3.27 -19.54
CA VAL A 699 -6.56 -3.41 -18.64
C VAL A 699 -5.37 -3.86 -19.47
N PHE A 700 -4.51 -2.92 -19.80
CA PHE A 700 -3.42 -3.11 -20.73
C PHE A 700 -2.09 -3.37 -20.05
N THR A 701 -1.32 -4.30 -20.62
CA THR A 701 0.14 -4.35 -20.46
C THR A 701 0.81 -3.74 -21.69
N LEU A 702 2.01 -3.16 -21.49
CA LEU A 702 2.72 -2.45 -22.55
C LEU A 702 3.94 -3.22 -23.02
N ARG A 703 4.17 -3.25 -24.34
CA ARG A 703 5.41 -3.72 -24.94
C ARG A 703 5.90 -2.77 -26.04
N ALA A 704 7.21 -2.67 -26.18
CA ALA A 704 7.78 -1.87 -27.26
C ALA A 704 7.29 -2.40 -28.62
N ALA A 705 6.96 -1.50 -29.53
CA ALA A 705 6.74 -1.90 -30.93
C ALA A 705 8.01 -2.55 -31.46
N ALA A 706 7.91 -3.71 -32.11
CA ALA A 706 9.06 -4.29 -32.77
C ALA A 706 9.64 -3.27 -33.74
N ALA A 707 10.94 -2.95 -33.58
CA ALA A 707 11.63 -2.13 -34.53
C ALA A 707 11.47 -2.79 -35.91
N ASN A 708 10.82 -2.10 -36.85
CA ASN A 708 10.82 -2.55 -38.24
C ASN A 708 12.28 -2.71 -38.66
N GLN A 709 12.74 -3.95 -38.79
CA GLN A 709 13.96 -4.22 -39.52
C GLN A 709 13.69 -3.82 -40.98
N ARG A 710 14.08 -2.58 -41.30
CA ARG A 710 14.22 -2.17 -42.69
C ARG A 710 15.67 -2.35 -43.10
#